data_a2fb9e2e0df6fd5c76d7bdcd5d688d52
#
_entry.id   a2fb9e2e0df6fd5c76d7bdcd5d688d52
#
_cell.length_a   1.000
_cell.length_b   1.000
_cell.length_c   1.000
_cell.angle_alpha   90.00
_cell.angle_beta   90.00
_cell.angle_gamma   90.00
#
_symmetry.space_group_name_H-M   'P 1'
#
loop_
_entity.id
_entity.type
_entity.pdbx_description
1 polymer ?
#
loop_
_entity_poly.entity_id
_entity_poly.type
_entity_poly.pdbx_seq_one_letter_code
_entity_poly.pdbx_strand_id
1 'polypeptide(L)'
;MKTPYEYMYNNTMDLTQRKLTREEWNSVEISVSKDEKDILQMIMKGYHDNSIIENKTPSLLSYLKIAHTPVMEQHIYQVYCKDIIEKQKKKASESYSINFIDPFTQTKNAPKTIKKADIVRLEQNDVSKIKELSDSLFEFILLSLTGKLLKYATADRHRWNYYYYTLYHCSKLHILHPNKGVLQYVNELLTYFEDHVDITSMIARSHDYIEKNQYVYKHADMKLYVHQKRLFSICKQSPQTPKLILYIAPTATGKTLSPIGLSEGHKIIFVCAARHVGVSLAKYAISMGKRIALAFGCETADDIRLHYFAAKEYTKDWRSGQIRKVDNSIGDKVEIMITDIRSYLCSMYYMAQFHPKENIITYWDEPTITMDYESHPCHEIIHRNWRENIIPNMVLSSATLPKMEEIQDVVQDFRGKFMGAEIHTITSHDCKKSIPIINPDGFVEMPHFVCNTYDKLTSCMNHCTSYLTILRYFDLYETARFVVYLIENPKYLRDERYHVSFYFTNLNDVTMEKIKQYYLQLLSHVKEESWPVLYQYFQQQREYRIHPNMKTQGTLTKGLSLDTSLSTFNGNTAPHVNIFQSVPMGSSPKDTQLRKMKSMQQLGTSRPQEKANPILKNNGIYVSTKDAYTLTDGPTIYIANDVEKIGRFCIQQAAIP
;
A
#
# COMPACT_ATOMS: atom_id res chain seq x y z
N MET A 1 10.23 -43.36 -14.72
CA MET A 1 9.64 -42.72 -13.51
C MET A 1 10.50 -41.52 -13.20
N LYS A 2 9.97 -40.31 -13.37
CA LYS A 2 10.69 -39.07 -13.01
C LYS A 2 10.77 -39.01 -11.48
N THR A 3 11.91 -38.63 -10.96
CA THR A 3 12.14 -38.55 -9.51
C THR A 3 11.25 -37.50 -8.87
N PRO A 4 10.89 -37.61 -7.56
CA PRO A 4 10.12 -36.55 -6.85
C PRO A 4 10.76 -35.16 -6.98
N TYR A 5 12.07 -35.08 -7.18
CA TYR A 5 12.81 -33.83 -7.42
C TYR A 5 12.45 -33.16 -8.76
N GLU A 6 12.21 -33.94 -9.84
CA GLU A 6 11.79 -33.37 -11.14
C GLU A 6 10.35 -32.82 -11.10
N TYR A 7 9.48 -33.33 -10.20
CA TYR A 7 8.12 -32.82 -10.01
C TYR A 7 8.11 -31.52 -9.18
N MET A 8 9.01 -31.33 -8.22
CA MET A 8 9.17 -30.07 -7.48
C MET A 8 9.71 -28.94 -8.37
N TYR A 9 10.56 -29.25 -9.35
CA TYR A 9 11.12 -28.24 -10.26
C TYR A 9 10.10 -27.60 -11.21
N ASN A 10 8.99 -28.27 -11.49
CA ASN A 10 7.99 -27.76 -12.43
C ASN A 10 6.92 -26.85 -11.79
N ASN A 11 6.88 -26.73 -10.47
CA ASN A 11 5.83 -25.95 -9.76
C ASN A 11 6.33 -24.76 -8.94
N THR A 12 7.63 -24.51 -8.90
CA THR A 12 8.18 -23.33 -8.25
C THR A 12 8.23 -22.18 -9.24
N MET A 13 7.55 -21.09 -8.97
CA MET A 13 7.56 -19.77 -9.63
C MET A 13 8.18 -19.83 -11.04
N ASP A 14 7.55 -19.30 -12.06
CA ASP A 14 8.08 -19.30 -13.44
C ASP A 14 9.44 -18.55 -13.51
N LEU A 15 10.48 -19.19 -12.95
CA LEU A 15 11.89 -18.79 -13.06
C LEU A 15 12.49 -19.24 -14.40
N THR A 16 11.63 -19.73 -15.31
CA THR A 16 12.06 -20.15 -16.64
C THR A 16 12.56 -18.96 -17.43
N GLN A 17 13.84 -19.01 -17.75
CA GLN A 17 14.55 -18.01 -18.51
C GLN A 17 14.29 -18.26 -20.00
N ARG A 18 13.22 -17.69 -20.52
CA ARG A 18 12.81 -17.81 -21.93
C ARG A 18 12.51 -16.45 -22.55
N LYS A 19 12.59 -16.33 -23.86
CA LYS A 19 12.20 -15.12 -24.60
C LYS A 19 10.73 -14.79 -24.32
N LEU A 20 10.37 -13.50 -24.37
CA LEU A 20 9.00 -13.04 -24.20
C LEU A 20 8.07 -13.67 -25.23
N THR A 21 6.91 -14.16 -24.78
CA THR A 21 5.84 -14.58 -25.66
C THR A 21 5.15 -13.37 -26.29
N ARG A 22 4.39 -13.61 -27.37
CA ARG A 22 3.60 -12.56 -28.01
C ARG A 22 2.53 -11.98 -27.06
N GLU A 23 1.96 -12.82 -26.21
CA GLU A 23 0.95 -12.40 -25.23
C GLU A 23 1.55 -11.50 -24.16
N GLU A 24 2.72 -11.86 -23.62
CA GLU A 24 3.46 -11.03 -22.67
C GLU A 24 3.84 -9.69 -23.29
N TRP A 25 4.32 -9.71 -24.55
CA TRP A 25 4.62 -8.47 -25.28
C TRP A 25 3.38 -7.59 -25.45
N ASN A 26 2.25 -8.16 -25.85
CA ASN A 26 1.01 -7.41 -25.97
C ASN A 26 0.54 -6.85 -24.63
N SER A 27 0.80 -7.54 -23.51
CA SER A 27 0.42 -7.09 -22.18
C SER A 27 1.18 -5.85 -21.72
N VAL A 28 2.44 -5.67 -22.12
CA VAL A 28 3.23 -4.49 -21.75
C VAL A 28 2.81 -3.21 -22.51
N GLU A 29 2.15 -3.36 -23.66
CA GLU A 29 1.62 -2.24 -24.44
C GLU A 29 0.28 -1.71 -23.87
N ILE A 30 -0.34 -2.41 -22.93
CA ILE A 30 -1.58 -1.98 -22.29
C ILE A 30 -1.27 -0.86 -21.29
N SER A 31 -1.88 0.30 -21.52
CA SER A 31 -1.71 1.45 -20.61
C SER A 31 -2.19 1.15 -19.20
N VAL A 32 -1.47 1.65 -18.23
CA VAL A 32 -1.84 1.59 -16.81
C VAL A 32 -3.03 2.52 -16.51
N SER A 33 -3.68 2.29 -15.38
CA SER A 33 -4.77 3.14 -14.91
C SER A 33 -4.29 4.58 -14.65
N LYS A 34 -5.22 5.52 -14.61
CA LYS A 34 -4.88 6.93 -14.33
C LYS A 34 -4.23 7.08 -12.96
N ASP A 35 -4.73 6.36 -11.95
CA ASP A 35 -4.19 6.43 -10.59
C ASP A 35 -2.76 5.91 -10.49
N GLU A 36 -2.46 4.80 -11.18
CA GLU A 36 -1.10 4.28 -11.28
C GLU A 36 -0.18 5.28 -12.00
N LYS A 37 -0.67 5.89 -13.08
CA LYS A 37 0.10 6.89 -13.84
C LYS A 37 0.46 8.11 -12.99
N ASP A 38 -0.47 8.59 -12.16
CA ASP A 38 -0.21 9.73 -11.25
C ASP A 38 0.86 9.37 -10.21
N ILE A 39 0.84 8.15 -9.67
CA ILE A 39 1.88 7.66 -8.75
C ILE A 39 3.25 7.62 -9.45
N LEU A 40 3.30 7.11 -10.66
CA LEU A 40 4.54 7.04 -11.45
C LEU A 40 5.08 8.45 -11.76
N GLN A 41 4.21 9.39 -12.12
CA GLN A 41 4.59 10.79 -12.35
C GLN A 41 5.15 11.43 -11.08
N MET A 42 4.53 11.16 -9.92
CA MET A 42 5.03 11.65 -8.64
C MET A 42 6.42 11.06 -8.31
N ILE A 43 6.67 9.78 -8.59
CA ILE A 43 7.98 9.14 -8.40
C ILE A 43 9.04 9.79 -9.31
N MET A 44 8.73 10.07 -10.57
CA MET A 44 9.63 10.72 -11.52
C MET A 44 9.96 12.18 -11.09
N LYS A 45 8.92 12.96 -10.77
CA LYS A 45 9.10 14.32 -10.23
C LYS A 45 9.90 14.30 -8.93
N GLY A 46 9.63 13.33 -8.08
CA GLY A 46 10.29 13.16 -6.79
C GLY A 46 11.78 12.84 -6.88
N TYR A 47 12.25 12.30 -8.00
CA TYR A 47 13.68 12.22 -8.28
C TYR A 47 14.32 13.61 -8.34
N HIS A 48 13.67 14.58 -8.96
CA HIS A 48 14.17 15.95 -9.08
C HIS A 48 13.96 16.76 -7.80
N ASP A 49 12.80 16.62 -7.16
CA ASP A 49 12.43 17.29 -5.91
C ASP A 49 11.82 16.31 -4.89
N ASN A 50 12.63 15.93 -3.90
CA ASN A 50 12.24 15.00 -2.85
C ASN A 50 11.13 15.54 -1.91
N SER A 51 10.85 16.85 -1.95
CA SER A 51 9.85 17.51 -1.09
C SER A 51 8.45 17.47 -1.68
N ILE A 52 8.29 17.02 -2.92
CA ILE A 52 6.99 17.00 -3.61
C ILE A 52 5.95 16.24 -2.80
N ILE A 53 4.81 16.91 -2.60
CA ILE A 53 3.58 16.37 -2.03
C ILE A 53 2.46 16.79 -2.96
N GLU A 54 1.69 15.83 -3.46
CA GLU A 54 0.55 16.07 -4.35
C GLU A 54 -0.72 15.52 -3.72
N ASN A 55 -1.84 16.22 -3.88
CA ASN A 55 -3.15 15.72 -3.48
C ASN A 55 -4.14 15.86 -4.63
N LYS A 56 -4.93 14.82 -4.84
CA LYS A 56 -5.91 14.77 -5.92
C LYS A 56 -7.26 15.38 -5.55
N THR A 57 -7.51 15.60 -4.26
CA THR A 57 -8.79 16.14 -3.80
C THR A 57 -8.87 17.62 -4.18
N PRO A 58 -9.82 18.05 -5.00
CA PRO A 58 -9.92 19.43 -5.38
C PRO A 58 -10.54 20.27 -4.26
N SER A 59 -10.03 21.50 -4.06
CA SER A 59 -10.76 22.54 -3.36
C SER A 59 -11.88 23.11 -4.24
N LEU A 60 -12.80 23.84 -3.65
CA LEU A 60 -13.86 24.56 -4.41
C LEU A 60 -13.27 25.47 -5.49
N LEU A 61 -12.23 26.24 -5.16
CA LEU A 61 -11.53 27.12 -6.12
C LEU A 61 -10.91 26.33 -7.28
N SER A 62 -10.22 25.23 -6.96
CA SER A 62 -9.58 24.38 -7.96
C SER A 62 -10.62 23.70 -8.86
N TYR A 63 -11.72 23.24 -8.31
CA TYR A 63 -12.81 22.61 -9.06
C TYR A 63 -13.46 23.58 -10.04
N LEU A 64 -13.78 24.80 -9.57
CA LEU A 64 -14.38 25.86 -10.38
C LEU A 64 -13.42 26.44 -11.42
N LYS A 65 -12.12 26.08 -11.35
CA LYS A 65 -11.06 26.63 -12.20
C LYS A 65 -10.99 28.16 -12.15
N ILE A 66 -11.18 28.71 -10.97
CA ILE A 66 -11.15 30.16 -10.69
C ILE A 66 -9.80 30.53 -10.10
N ALA A 67 -9.26 31.68 -10.51
CA ALA A 67 -8.01 32.17 -9.98
C ALA A 67 -8.14 32.51 -8.48
N HIS A 68 -7.19 32.08 -7.67
CA HIS A 68 -7.17 32.38 -6.25
C HIS A 68 -6.92 33.85 -6.01
N THR A 69 -7.91 34.52 -5.42
CA THR A 69 -7.81 35.90 -4.90
C THR A 69 -8.56 35.98 -3.57
N PRO A 70 -8.17 36.87 -2.62
CA PRO A 70 -8.86 37.01 -1.34
C PRO A 70 -10.35 37.31 -1.49
N VAL A 71 -10.73 38.08 -2.52
CA VAL A 71 -12.14 38.44 -2.82
C VAL A 71 -12.92 37.20 -3.26
N MET A 72 -12.32 36.37 -4.11
CA MET A 72 -12.96 35.15 -4.59
C MET A 72 -13.06 34.10 -3.49
N GLU A 73 -12.05 33.98 -2.65
CA GLU A 73 -12.06 33.11 -1.48
C GLU A 73 -13.18 33.47 -0.51
N GLN A 74 -13.35 34.77 -0.21
CA GLN A 74 -14.44 35.28 0.61
C GLN A 74 -15.82 35.06 -0.05
N HIS A 75 -15.95 35.29 -1.35
CA HIS A 75 -17.19 35.06 -2.09
C HIS A 75 -17.61 33.57 -2.05
N ILE A 76 -16.68 32.65 -2.33
CA ILE A 76 -16.94 31.21 -2.25
C ILE A 76 -17.35 30.78 -0.83
N TYR A 77 -16.68 31.31 0.19
CA TYR A 77 -17.06 31.05 1.57
C TYR A 77 -18.50 31.48 1.85
N GLN A 78 -18.88 32.71 1.45
CA GLN A 78 -20.20 33.23 1.67
C GLN A 78 -21.30 32.47 0.95
N VAL A 79 -21.05 32.06 -0.30
CA VAL A 79 -22.07 31.39 -1.14
C VAL A 79 -22.24 29.93 -0.80
N TYR A 80 -21.15 29.21 -0.53
CA TYR A 80 -21.20 27.75 -0.44
C TYR A 80 -21.03 27.20 0.98
N CYS A 81 -20.31 27.88 1.86
CA CYS A 81 -19.90 27.33 3.16
C CYS A 81 -20.59 27.99 4.34
N LYS A 82 -20.87 29.29 4.28
CA LYS A 82 -21.34 30.09 5.41
C LYS A 82 -22.59 29.52 6.06
N ASP A 83 -23.63 29.23 5.29
CA ASP A 83 -24.90 28.72 5.83
C ASP A 83 -24.74 27.39 6.57
N ILE A 84 -23.84 26.54 6.09
CA ILE A 84 -23.54 25.26 6.73
C ILE A 84 -22.83 25.49 8.05
N ILE A 85 -21.83 26.37 8.05
CA ILE A 85 -21.03 26.72 9.23
C ILE A 85 -21.90 27.39 10.28
N GLU A 86 -22.74 28.34 9.92
CA GLU A 86 -23.63 29.04 10.88
C GLU A 86 -24.65 28.10 11.54
N LYS A 87 -25.21 27.15 10.78
CA LYS A 87 -26.05 26.08 11.34
C LYS A 87 -25.28 25.19 12.32
N GLN A 88 -24.03 24.87 12.01
CA GLN A 88 -23.20 24.06 12.89
C GLN A 88 -22.76 24.84 14.13
N LYS A 89 -22.39 26.12 13.99
CA LYS A 89 -22.07 27.06 15.10
C LYS A 89 -23.24 27.20 16.06
N LYS A 90 -24.44 27.42 15.54
CA LYS A 90 -25.65 27.49 16.38
C LYS A 90 -25.85 26.23 17.20
N LYS A 91 -25.75 25.08 16.57
CA LYS A 91 -25.85 23.80 17.25
C LYS A 91 -24.72 23.58 18.27
N ALA A 92 -23.51 24.00 17.95
CA ALA A 92 -22.37 23.92 18.85
C ALA A 92 -22.55 24.80 20.07
N SER A 93 -23.03 26.06 19.88
CA SER A 93 -23.26 27.03 20.97
C SER A 93 -24.35 26.59 21.95
N GLU A 94 -25.25 25.69 21.56
CA GLU A 94 -26.25 25.12 22.48
C GLU A 94 -25.63 24.17 23.52
N SER A 95 -24.48 23.58 23.22
CA SER A 95 -23.83 22.55 24.05
C SER A 95 -22.42 22.90 24.50
N TYR A 96 -21.76 23.86 23.86
CA TYR A 96 -20.33 24.17 24.06
C TYR A 96 -20.08 25.69 24.05
N SER A 97 -19.13 26.14 24.86
CA SER A 97 -18.71 27.54 24.91
C SER A 97 -17.55 27.81 23.95
N ILE A 98 -17.79 27.70 22.65
CA ILE A 98 -16.76 27.89 21.64
C ILE A 98 -16.84 29.34 21.11
N ASN A 99 -15.72 30.07 21.20
CA ASN A 99 -15.58 31.40 20.62
C ASN A 99 -15.15 31.30 19.16
N PHE A 100 -16.09 31.47 18.24
CA PHE A 100 -15.81 31.47 16.81
C PHE A 100 -15.43 32.87 16.33
N ILE A 101 -14.32 32.96 15.60
CA ILE A 101 -13.83 34.22 15.01
C ILE A 101 -14.34 34.32 13.56
N ASP A 102 -14.75 35.52 13.13
CA ASP A 102 -15.10 35.74 11.73
C ASP A 102 -13.82 35.78 10.87
N PRO A 103 -13.64 34.86 9.92
CA PRO A 103 -12.39 34.71 9.16
C PRO A 103 -12.10 35.90 8.23
N PHE A 104 -13.07 36.73 7.92
CA PHE A 104 -12.95 37.82 6.92
C PHE A 104 -13.10 39.24 7.45
N THR A 105 -13.04 39.45 8.77
CA THR A 105 -13.15 40.77 9.40
C THR A 105 -12.04 41.74 8.99
N GLN A 106 -10.87 41.28 8.60
CA GLN A 106 -9.69 42.09 8.26
C GLN A 106 -9.60 42.51 6.79
N THR A 107 -10.49 42.04 5.91
CA THR A 107 -10.42 42.31 4.46
C THR A 107 -11.19 43.56 4.00
N LYS A 108 -11.27 44.60 4.82
CA LYS A 108 -12.00 45.84 4.49
C LYS A 108 -11.49 46.57 3.23
N ASN A 109 -10.28 46.28 2.75
CA ASN A 109 -9.62 46.96 1.61
C ASN A 109 -9.43 46.09 0.36
N ALA A 110 -10.14 44.98 0.20
CA ALA A 110 -10.01 44.13 -1.00
C ALA A 110 -10.72 44.78 -2.21
N PRO A 111 -10.14 44.72 -3.42
CA PRO A 111 -10.80 45.28 -4.61
C PRO A 111 -12.14 44.57 -4.87
N LYS A 112 -13.19 45.37 -5.04
CA LYS A 112 -14.60 44.90 -5.10
C LYS A 112 -15.00 44.26 -6.42
N THR A 113 -14.11 44.12 -7.40
CA THR A 113 -14.47 43.67 -8.75
C THR A 113 -13.98 42.25 -9.05
N ILE A 114 -14.95 41.34 -9.18
CA ILE A 114 -14.71 39.98 -9.70
C ILE A 114 -14.58 40.05 -11.22
N LYS A 115 -13.67 39.30 -11.82
CA LYS A 115 -13.50 39.24 -13.29
C LYS A 115 -14.76 38.65 -13.95
N LYS A 116 -15.21 39.26 -15.04
CA LYS A 116 -16.41 38.79 -15.79
C LYS A 116 -16.34 37.29 -16.15
N ALA A 117 -15.17 36.79 -16.52
CA ALA A 117 -14.98 35.36 -16.83
C ALA A 117 -15.23 34.43 -15.64
N ASP A 118 -14.91 34.89 -14.42
CA ASP A 118 -15.11 34.11 -13.19
C ASP A 118 -16.59 34.14 -12.76
N ILE A 119 -17.29 35.24 -13.03
CA ILE A 119 -18.75 35.33 -12.82
C ILE A 119 -19.48 34.34 -13.69
N VAL A 120 -19.14 34.23 -14.97
CA VAL A 120 -19.73 33.24 -15.91
C VAL A 120 -19.48 31.83 -15.43
N ARG A 121 -18.28 31.51 -14.90
CA ARG A 121 -17.99 30.17 -14.36
C ARG A 121 -18.79 29.87 -13.08
N LEU A 122 -19.04 30.86 -12.24
CA LEU A 122 -19.90 30.72 -11.06
C LEU A 122 -21.35 30.47 -11.46
N GLU A 123 -21.87 31.22 -12.45
CA GLU A 123 -23.24 31.06 -12.95
C GLU A 123 -23.48 29.69 -13.66
N GLN A 124 -22.48 29.18 -14.34
CA GLN A 124 -22.54 27.85 -14.98
C GLN A 124 -22.56 26.68 -13.98
N ASN A 125 -22.03 26.89 -12.79
CA ASN A 125 -21.98 25.90 -11.74
C ASN A 125 -22.99 26.24 -10.64
N ASP A 126 -24.23 25.83 -10.85
CA ASP A 126 -25.32 26.01 -9.89
C ASP A 126 -24.97 25.38 -8.53
N VAL A 127 -25.37 26.05 -7.44
CA VAL A 127 -25.13 25.61 -6.06
C VAL A 127 -25.65 24.18 -5.80
N SER A 128 -26.73 23.78 -6.48
CA SER A 128 -27.29 22.43 -6.39
C SER A 128 -26.34 21.38 -6.94
N LYS A 129 -25.73 21.60 -8.11
CA LYS A 129 -24.76 20.68 -8.72
C LYS A 129 -23.48 20.53 -7.89
N ILE A 130 -23.03 21.63 -7.28
CA ILE A 130 -21.84 21.59 -6.39
C ILE A 130 -22.14 20.82 -5.12
N LYS A 131 -23.37 20.92 -4.58
CA LYS A 131 -23.79 20.14 -3.40
C LYS A 131 -23.87 18.63 -3.68
N GLU A 132 -24.17 18.21 -4.89
CA GLU A 132 -24.14 16.79 -5.28
C GLU A 132 -22.71 16.21 -5.23
N LEU A 133 -21.69 17.05 -5.34
CA LEU A 133 -20.28 16.68 -5.25
C LEU A 133 -19.70 16.81 -3.83
N SER A 134 -20.56 16.90 -2.81
CA SER A 134 -20.16 17.09 -1.42
C SER A 134 -19.14 16.07 -0.88
N ASP A 135 -19.15 14.84 -1.40
CA ASP A 135 -18.22 13.78 -0.98
C ASP A 135 -16.88 13.80 -1.74
N SER A 136 -16.69 14.78 -2.64
CA SER A 136 -15.52 14.86 -3.51
C SER A 136 -14.75 16.18 -3.36
N LEU A 137 -15.36 17.23 -2.82
CA LEU A 137 -14.76 18.55 -2.64
C LEU A 137 -14.27 18.74 -1.21
N PHE A 138 -13.04 19.21 -1.07
CA PHE A 138 -12.32 19.27 0.20
C PHE A 138 -13.08 20.01 1.30
N GLU A 139 -13.59 21.21 1.03
CA GLU A 139 -14.32 22.02 2.00
C GLU A 139 -15.58 21.31 2.49
N PHE A 140 -16.33 20.66 1.62
CA PHE A 140 -17.54 19.93 2.01
C PHE A 140 -17.23 18.65 2.78
N ILE A 141 -16.11 17.97 2.46
CA ILE A 141 -15.62 16.83 3.25
C ILE A 141 -15.35 17.28 4.68
N LEU A 142 -14.62 18.38 4.87
CA LEU A 142 -14.35 18.93 6.19
C LEU A 142 -15.65 19.33 6.92
N LEU A 143 -16.56 20.04 6.25
CA LEU A 143 -17.85 20.46 6.83
C LEU A 143 -18.77 19.26 7.14
N SER A 144 -18.70 18.20 6.38
CA SER A 144 -19.41 16.95 6.69
C SER A 144 -18.84 16.28 7.94
N LEU A 145 -17.52 16.22 8.04
CA LEU A 145 -16.82 15.65 9.20
C LEU A 145 -17.06 16.45 10.47
N THR A 146 -17.03 17.80 10.40
CA THR A 146 -17.36 18.67 11.55
C THR A 146 -18.80 18.49 12.01
N GLY A 147 -19.74 18.39 11.09
CA GLY A 147 -21.15 18.12 11.42
C GLY A 147 -21.34 16.77 12.12
N LYS A 148 -20.63 15.74 11.68
CA LYS A 148 -20.63 14.42 12.33
C LYS A 148 -19.94 14.46 13.70
N LEU A 149 -18.79 15.17 13.81
CA LEU A 149 -18.09 15.37 15.08
C LEU A 149 -19.03 15.99 16.12
N LEU A 150 -19.67 17.11 15.82
CA LEU A 150 -20.61 17.78 16.71
C LEU A 150 -21.83 16.91 17.05
N LYS A 151 -22.32 16.11 16.10
CA LYS A 151 -23.44 15.20 16.34
C LYS A 151 -23.12 14.14 17.40
N TYR A 152 -21.90 13.60 17.38
CA TYR A 152 -21.52 12.49 18.26
C TYR A 152 -20.78 12.94 19.51
N ALA A 153 -20.43 14.21 19.65
CA ALA A 153 -19.67 14.71 20.79
C ALA A 153 -20.35 14.45 22.16
N THR A 154 -21.68 14.44 22.22
CA THR A 154 -22.45 14.15 23.44
C THR A 154 -23.03 12.73 23.48
N ALA A 155 -23.15 12.08 22.32
CA ALA A 155 -23.95 10.86 22.19
C ALA A 155 -23.10 9.56 22.17
N ASP A 156 -21.91 9.59 21.56
CA ASP A 156 -21.10 8.39 21.32
C ASP A 156 -19.63 8.75 21.23
N ARG A 157 -18.87 8.53 22.31
CA ARG A 157 -17.45 8.85 22.40
C ARG A 157 -16.60 8.10 21.35
N HIS A 158 -16.97 6.87 20.98
CA HIS A 158 -16.21 6.10 19.99
C HIS A 158 -16.34 6.70 18.59
N ARG A 159 -17.56 7.05 18.19
CA ARG A 159 -17.80 7.72 16.90
C ARG A 159 -17.19 9.12 16.89
N TRP A 160 -17.27 9.82 18.02
CA TRP A 160 -16.62 11.12 18.17
C TRP A 160 -15.11 11.02 17.92
N ASN A 161 -14.42 10.09 18.59
CA ASN A 161 -12.97 9.84 18.41
C ASN A 161 -12.62 9.55 16.95
N TYR A 162 -13.43 8.74 16.25
CA TYR A 162 -13.22 8.46 14.82
C TYR A 162 -13.30 9.73 13.97
N TYR A 163 -14.32 10.56 14.18
CA TYR A 163 -14.47 11.79 13.39
C TYR A 163 -13.45 12.84 13.78
N TYR A 164 -13.05 12.93 15.04
CA TYR A 164 -11.99 13.83 15.48
C TYR A 164 -10.65 13.46 14.84
N TYR A 165 -10.25 12.17 14.92
CA TYR A 165 -9.05 11.65 14.27
C TYR A 165 -9.06 11.93 12.76
N THR A 166 -10.18 11.63 12.11
CA THR A 166 -10.32 11.82 10.65
C THR A 166 -10.23 13.28 10.28
N LEU A 167 -10.95 14.17 10.98
CA LEU A 167 -10.94 15.61 10.74
C LEU A 167 -9.54 16.20 10.95
N TYR A 168 -8.86 15.80 12.02
CA TYR A 168 -7.50 16.22 12.33
C TYR A 168 -6.51 15.87 11.22
N HIS A 169 -6.55 14.65 10.69
CA HIS A 169 -5.68 14.24 9.59
C HIS A 169 -6.09 14.87 8.26
N CYS A 170 -7.40 14.98 7.98
CA CYS A 170 -7.87 15.63 6.75
C CYS A 170 -7.56 17.14 6.72
N SER A 171 -7.60 17.84 7.86
CA SER A 171 -7.28 19.27 7.90
C SER A 171 -5.83 19.61 7.56
N LYS A 172 -4.92 18.62 7.66
CA LYS A 172 -3.48 18.74 7.38
C LYS A 172 -3.07 18.36 5.96
N LEU A 173 -4.03 17.99 5.10
CA LEU A 173 -3.74 17.60 3.73
C LEU A 173 -3.26 18.78 2.88
N HIS A 174 -2.34 18.50 1.95
CA HIS A 174 -1.77 19.51 1.04
C HIS A 174 -2.69 19.79 -0.14
N ILE A 175 -3.74 20.53 0.11
CA ILE A 175 -4.75 20.89 -0.90
C ILE A 175 -4.37 22.20 -1.58
N LEU A 176 -4.56 22.28 -2.89
CA LEU A 176 -4.32 23.50 -3.66
C LEU A 176 -5.44 24.53 -3.38
N HIS A 177 -5.07 25.67 -2.81
CA HIS A 177 -5.98 26.78 -2.51
C HIS A 177 -7.22 26.39 -1.70
N PRO A 178 -7.08 25.78 -0.51
CA PRO A 178 -8.21 25.48 0.36
C PRO A 178 -8.80 26.77 0.91
N ASN A 179 -10.10 26.78 1.18
CA ASN A 179 -10.75 27.96 1.76
C ASN A 179 -10.33 28.18 3.22
N LYS A 180 -9.68 29.32 3.50
CA LYS A 180 -9.14 29.66 4.82
C LYS A 180 -10.23 29.78 5.88
N GLY A 181 -11.42 30.29 5.52
CA GLY A 181 -12.52 30.39 6.45
C GLY A 181 -13.03 29.04 6.93
N VAL A 182 -13.05 28.04 6.05
CA VAL A 182 -13.41 26.67 6.42
C VAL A 182 -12.32 26.05 7.29
N LEU A 183 -11.04 26.21 6.92
CA LEU A 183 -9.92 25.71 7.71
C LEU A 183 -9.86 26.32 9.10
N GLN A 184 -10.10 27.62 9.21
CA GLN A 184 -10.14 28.31 10.50
C GLN A 184 -11.25 27.74 11.39
N TYR A 185 -12.46 27.60 10.86
CA TYR A 185 -13.57 26.97 11.60
C TYR A 185 -13.25 25.56 12.08
N VAL A 186 -12.63 24.75 11.22
CA VAL A 186 -12.19 23.39 11.59
C VAL A 186 -11.14 23.43 12.70
N ASN A 187 -10.15 24.32 12.59
CA ASN A 187 -9.08 24.43 13.60
C ASN A 187 -9.63 24.91 14.94
N GLU A 188 -10.56 25.86 14.96
CA GLU A 188 -11.23 26.31 16.19
C GLU A 188 -11.95 25.16 16.90
N LEU A 189 -12.63 24.27 16.15
CA LEU A 189 -13.26 23.07 16.70
C LEU A 189 -12.21 22.05 17.20
N LEU A 190 -11.18 21.79 16.42
CA LEU A 190 -10.13 20.85 16.82
C LEU A 190 -9.41 21.31 18.09
N THR A 191 -9.06 22.60 18.18
CA THR A 191 -8.42 23.18 19.37
C THR A 191 -9.34 23.11 20.60
N TYR A 192 -10.63 23.42 20.45
CA TYR A 192 -11.56 23.33 21.56
C TYR A 192 -11.68 21.92 22.13
N PHE A 193 -11.67 20.90 21.27
CA PHE A 193 -11.84 19.51 21.66
C PHE A 193 -10.51 18.79 21.97
N GLU A 194 -9.35 19.43 21.82
CA GLU A 194 -8.03 18.81 22.00
C GLU A 194 -7.87 18.21 23.42
N ASP A 195 -8.28 18.94 24.46
CA ASP A 195 -8.20 18.49 25.86
C ASP A 195 -9.14 17.31 26.19
N HIS A 196 -10.09 17.03 25.31
CA HIS A 196 -11.02 15.91 25.47
C HIS A 196 -10.53 14.62 24.81
N VAL A 197 -9.38 14.66 24.11
CA VAL A 197 -8.81 13.51 23.41
C VAL A 197 -8.11 12.61 24.41
N ASP A 198 -8.56 11.37 24.50
CA ASP A 198 -7.88 10.31 25.24
C ASP A 198 -7.10 9.43 24.28
N ILE A 199 -5.77 9.57 24.32
CA ILE A 199 -4.84 8.82 23.44
C ILE A 199 -4.97 7.32 23.65
N THR A 200 -5.21 6.85 24.87
CA THR A 200 -5.41 5.41 25.14
C THR A 200 -6.63 4.88 24.42
N SER A 201 -7.76 5.59 24.47
CA SER A 201 -8.95 5.26 23.68
C SER A 201 -8.68 5.28 22.16
N MET A 202 -7.83 6.21 21.69
CA MET A 202 -7.45 6.27 20.28
C MET A 202 -6.62 5.03 19.87
N ILE A 203 -5.68 4.61 20.70
CA ILE A 203 -4.87 3.40 20.47
C ILE A 203 -5.76 2.16 20.49
N ALA A 204 -6.68 2.05 21.43
CA ALA A 204 -7.57 0.89 21.58
C ALA A 204 -8.34 0.55 20.30
N ARG A 205 -8.68 1.56 19.50
CA ARG A 205 -9.40 1.41 18.22
C ARG A 205 -8.61 1.90 17.01
N SER A 206 -7.30 1.93 17.11
CA SER A 206 -6.42 2.39 16.03
C SER A 206 -6.62 1.63 14.72
N HIS A 207 -6.99 0.36 14.75
CA HIS A 207 -7.29 -0.42 13.55
C HIS A 207 -8.47 0.17 12.75
N ASP A 208 -9.54 0.67 13.42
CA ASP A 208 -10.66 1.32 12.75
C ASP A 208 -10.28 2.70 12.20
N TYR A 209 -9.47 3.46 12.96
CA TYR A 209 -9.11 4.82 12.60
C TYR A 209 -7.98 4.90 11.56
N ILE A 210 -7.07 3.94 11.57
CA ILE A 210 -5.91 3.91 10.69
C ILE A 210 -6.14 2.98 9.49
N GLU A 211 -6.51 1.71 9.72
CA GLU A 211 -6.57 0.72 8.62
C GLU A 211 -7.89 0.72 7.85
N LYS A 212 -9.01 1.04 8.50
CA LYS A 212 -10.35 1.01 7.89
C LYS A 212 -10.91 2.37 7.54
N ASN A 213 -10.19 3.45 7.83
CA ASN A 213 -10.65 4.81 7.61
C ASN A 213 -10.60 5.20 6.13
N GLN A 214 -11.72 5.02 5.45
CA GLN A 214 -11.83 5.33 4.01
C GLN A 214 -11.53 6.79 3.67
N TYR A 215 -11.83 7.75 4.54
CA TYR A 215 -11.54 9.17 4.30
C TYR A 215 -10.03 9.41 4.25
N VAL A 216 -9.30 8.88 5.24
CA VAL A 216 -7.85 9.02 5.31
C VAL A 216 -7.17 8.35 4.11
N TYR A 217 -7.66 7.18 3.67
CA TYR A 217 -7.11 6.51 2.49
C TYR A 217 -7.43 7.22 1.18
N LYS A 218 -8.70 7.58 0.98
CA LYS A 218 -9.18 8.16 -0.28
C LYS A 218 -8.56 9.54 -0.56
N HIS A 219 -8.34 10.32 0.49
CA HIS A 219 -7.89 11.71 0.38
C HIS A 219 -6.42 11.90 0.81
N ALA A 220 -5.69 10.83 1.11
CA ALA A 220 -4.28 10.91 1.50
C ALA A 220 -3.42 11.65 0.49
N ASP A 221 -2.48 12.42 1.00
CA ASP A 221 -1.42 13.01 0.18
C ASP A 221 -0.58 11.91 -0.48
N MET A 222 -0.27 12.10 -1.75
CA MET A 222 0.74 11.34 -2.45
C MET A 222 2.11 11.97 -2.18
N LYS A 223 2.99 11.20 -1.58
CA LYS A 223 4.38 11.60 -1.27
C LYS A 223 5.30 10.41 -1.39
N LEU A 224 6.56 10.68 -1.72
CA LEU A 224 7.59 9.64 -1.69
C LEU A 224 7.77 9.09 -0.28
N TYR A 225 7.98 7.79 -0.19
CA TYR A 225 8.44 7.18 1.05
C TYR A 225 9.83 7.69 1.44
N VAL A 226 10.14 7.70 2.75
CA VAL A 226 11.44 8.17 3.26
C VAL A 226 12.60 7.38 2.64
N HIS A 227 12.45 6.07 2.50
CA HIS A 227 13.45 5.22 1.88
C HIS A 227 13.69 5.55 0.39
N GLN A 228 12.63 5.89 -0.38
CA GLN A 228 12.78 6.33 -1.78
C GLN A 228 13.51 7.68 -1.88
N LYS A 229 13.16 8.64 -1.02
CA LYS A 229 13.86 9.94 -0.94
C LYS A 229 15.35 9.74 -0.68
N ARG A 230 15.69 8.86 0.27
CA ARG A 230 17.08 8.54 0.62
C ARG A 230 17.81 7.88 -0.54
N LEU A 231 17.18 6.91 -1.22
CA LEU A 231 17.75 6.26 -2.40
C LEU A 231 18.08 7.29 -3.49
N PHE A 232 17.13 8.14 -3.84
CA PHE A 232 17.33 9.17 -4.86
C PHE A 232 18.42 10.16 -4.46
N SER A 233 18.48 10.56 -3.19
CA SER A 233 19.52 11.47 -2.69
C SER A 233 20.92 10.84 -2.79
N ILE A 234 21.08 9.58 -2.38
CA ILE A 234 22.36 8.87 -2.47
C ILE A 234 22.80 8.72 -3.92
N CYS A 235 21.91 8.34 -4.84
CA CYS A 235 22.25 8.17 -6.25
C CYS A 235 22.64 9.49 -6.94
N LYS A 236 22.10 10.64 -6.47
CA LYS A 236 22.48 11.97 -6.99
C LYS A 236 23.81 12.48 -6.44
N GLN A 237 24.18 12.07 -5.23
CA GLN A 237 25.44 12.50 -4.62
C GLN A 237 26.63 11.82 -5.27
N SER A 238 27.70 12.57 -5.48
CA SER A 238 28.99 12.05 -5.99
C SER A 238 28.81 11.08 -7.19
N PRO A 239 28.40 11.56 -8.37
CA PRO A 239 28.07 10.68 -9.51
C PRO A 239 29.22 9.78 -9.98
N GLN A 240 30.47 10.18 -9.71
CA GLN A 240 31.67 9.45 -10.09
C GLN A 240 32.11 8.38 -9.07
N THR A 241 31.54 8.41 -7.86
CA THR A 241 31.93 7.47 -6.79
C THR A 241 31.15 6.18 -6.94
N PRO A 242 31.79 5.01 -7.01
CA PRO A 242 31.12 3.71 -7.02
C PRO A 242 30.27 3.52 -5.77
N LYS A 243 29.07 2.94 -5.91
CA LYS A 243 28.14 2.76 -4.81
C LYS A 243 27.53 1.37 -4.79
N LEU A 244 27.58 0.73 -3.63
CA LEU A 244 26.75 -0.44 -3.32
C LEU A 244 25.68 -0.03 -2.31
N ILE A 245 24.42 -0.16 -2.69
CA ILE A 245 23.26 0.23 -1.85
C ILE A 245 22.45 -1.01 -1.48
N LEU A 246 22.43 -1.33 -0.20
CA LEU A 246 21.52 -2.34 0.36
C LEU A 246 20.19 -1.67 0.66
N TYR A 247 19.17 -1.97 -0.14
CA TYR A 247 17.87 -1.31 -0.11
C TYR A 247 16.81 -2.23 0.47
N ILE A 248 16.56 -2.12 1.77
CA ILE A 248 15.69 -2.97 2.56
C ILE A 248 14.40 -2.22 2.86
N ALA A 249 13.29 -2.65 2.28
CA ALA A 249 11.99 -2.06 2.56
C ALA A 249 10.88 -3.09 2.36
N PRO A 250 9.74 -2.98 3.06
CA PRO A 250 8.64 -3.92 2.95
C PRO A 250 8.09 -4.00 1.52
N THR A 251 7.47 -5.12 1.17
CA THR A 251 6.76 -5.27 -0.10
C THR A 251 5.62 -4.22 -0.21
N ALA A 252 5.24 -3.84 -1.44
CA ALA A 252 4.23 -2.81 -1.74
C ALA A 252 4.53 -1.40 -1.19
N THR A 253 5.80 -1.08 -0.92
CA THR A 253 6.25 0.28 -0.62
C THR A 253 6.93 0.98 -1.81
N GLY A 254 6.74 0.45 -3.02
CA GLY A 254 7.22 1.06 -4.26
C GLY A 254 8.70 0.81 -4.57
N LYS A 255 9.36 -0.21 -3.97
CA LYS A 255 10.74 -0.59 -4.32
C LYS A 255 10.91 -0.81 -5.82
N THR A 256 10.11 -1.69 -6.40
CA THR A 256 10.15 -2.06 -7.83
C THR A 256 9.83 -0.90 -8.78
N LEU A 257 9.20 0.18 -8.29
CA LEU A 257 8.94 1.39 -9.08
C LEU A 257 10.08 2.42 -9.01
N SER A 258 10.98 2.29 -8.04
CA SER A 258 12.12 3.22 -7.86
C SER A 258 13.03 3.32 -9.11
N PRO A 259 13.26 2.26 -9.91
CA PRO A 259 13.99 2.34 -11.17
C PRO A 259 13.44 3.38 -12.15
N ILE A 260 12.12 3.59 -12.19
CA ILE A 260 11.49 4.60 -13.06
C ILE A 260 11.90 6.01 -12.62
N GLY A 261 11.96 6.27 -11.31
CA GLY A 261 12.47 7.54 -10.80
C GLY A 261 13.95 7.71 -11.04
N LEU A 262 14.77 6.69 -10.77
CA LEU A 262 16.21 6.71 -11.01
C LEU A 262 16.56 6.95 -12.49
N SER A 263 15.71 6.50 -13.42
CA SER A 263 15.92 6.71 -14.87
C SER A 263 15.81 8.16 -15.32
N GLU A 264 15.41 9.09 -14.44
CA GLU A 264 15.44 10.53 -14.73
C GLU A 264 16.88 11.09 -14.78
N GLY A 265 17.84 10.45 -14.11
CA GLY A 265 19.22 10.89 -14.08
C GLY A 265 20.24 9.83 -14.48
N HIS A 266 19.86 8.58 -14.56
CA HIS A 266 20.76 7.45 -14.82
C HIS A 266 20.16 6.50 -15.85
N LYS A 267 21.02 5.62 -16.41
CA LYS A 267 20.59 4.45 -17.18
C LYS A 267 20.46 3.27 -16.24
N ILE A 268 19.37 2.52 -16.35
CA ILE A 268 19.05 1.47 -15.40
C ILE A 268 19.16 0.11 -16.07
N ILE A 269 19.84 -0.83 -15.42
CA ILE A 269 19.73 -2.26 -15.70
C ILE A 269 18.94 -2.86 -14.55
N PHE A 270 17.67 -3.19 -14.80
CA PHE A 270 16.79 -3.83 -13.83
C PHE A 270 16.90 -5.34 -13.98
N VAL A 271 17.40 -5.99 -12.93
CA VAL A 271 17.58 -7.45 -12.88
C VAL A 271 16.51 -8.06 -12.00
N CYS A 272 15.76 -9.03 -12.50
CA CYS A 272 14.75 -9.74 -11.72
C CYS A 272 14.84 -11.26 -11.94
N ALA A 273 14.60 -12.04 -10.89
CA ALA A 273 14.44 -13.47 -10.98
C ALA A 273 13.03 -13.82 -11.45
N ALA A 274 12.03 -13.17 -10.91
CA ALA A 274 10.62 -13.37 -11.22
C ALA A 274 10.21 -12.56 -12.46
N ARG A 275 9.95 -13.27 -13.55
CA ARG A 275 9.65 -12.72 -14.87
C ARG A 275 8.49 -11.73 -14.86
N HIS A 276 7.40 -12.04 -14.15
CA HIS A 276 6.21 -11.19 -14.08
C HIS A 276 6.51 -9.80 -13.48
N VAL A 277 7.51 -9.68 -12.60
CA VAL A 277 7.96 -8.40 -12.04
C VAL A 277 8.58 -7.53 -13.12
N GLY A 278 9.45 -8.10 -13.95
CA GLY A 278 10.05 -7.38 -15.08
C GLY A 278 9.01 -6.95 -16.12
N VAL A 279 8.07 -7.84 -16.47
CA VAL A 279 6.97 -7.51 -17.39
C VAL A 279 6.08 -6.40 -16.82
N SER A 280 5.81 -6.41 -15.53
CA SER A 280 5.05 -5.34 -14.86
C SER A 280 5.79 -4.01 -14.89
N LEU A 281 7.10 -4.00 -14.60
CA LEU A 281 7.91 -2.79 -14.70
C LEU A 281 7.96 -2.25 -16.14
N ALA A 282 8.05 -3.14 -17.14
CA ALA A 282 8.02 -2.75 -18.55
C ALA A 282 6.73 -2.01 -18.89
N LYS A 283 5.59 -2.53 -18.47
CA LYS A 283 4.26 -1.90 -18.65
C LYS A 283 4.21 -0.50 -18.02
N TYR A 284 4.70 -0.35 -16.80
CA TYR A 284 4.77 0.95 -16.12
C TYR A 284 5.69 1.93 -16.86
N ALA A 285 6.88 1.48 -17.25
CA ALA A 285 7.85 2.29 -17.94
C ALA A 285 7.34 2.77 -19.32
N ILE A 286 6.75 1.89 -20.13
CA ILE A 286 6.13 2.22 -21.41
C ILE A 286 5.00 3.23 -21.24
N SER A 287 4.14 3.02 -20.23
CA SER A 287 3.01 3.94 -19.94
C SER A 287 3.48 5.35 -19.58
N MET A 288 4.72 5.48 -19.10
CA MET A 288 5.39 6.76 -18.82
C MET A 288 6.24 7.29 -19.98
N GLY A 289 6.20 6.63 -21.12
CA GLY A 289 6.98 7.02 -22.31
C GLY A 289 8.47 6.75 -22.21
N LYS A 290 8.90 5.91 -21.24
CA LYS A 290 10.31 5.53 -21.09
C LYS A 290 10.76 4.61 -22.20
N ARG A 291 12.03 4.77 -22.59
CA ARG A 291 12.69 3.99 -23.64
C ARG A 291 13.29 2.75 -23.04
N ILE A 292 12.66 1.61 -23.26
CA ILE A 292 13.05 0.36 -22.63
C ILE A 292 13.59 -0.65 -23.63
N ALA A 293 14.44 -1.55 -23.13
CA ALA A 293 14.85 -2.78 -23.77
C ALA A 293 14.56 -3.97 -22.85
N LEU A 294 14.30 -5.13 -23.45
CA LEU A 294 13.94 -6.36 -22.75
C LEU A 294 14.95 -7.45 -23.13
N ALA A 295 15.52 -8.07 -22.11
CA ALA A 295 16.48 -9.16 -22.26
C ALA A 295 16.09 -10.34 -21.36
N PHE A 296 15.12 -11.14 -21.82
CA PHE A 296 14.69 -12.36 -21.17
C PHE A 296 15.09 -13.58 -21.98
N GLY A 297 15.83 -14.52 -21.36
CA GLY A 297 16.33 -15.71 -22.02
C GLY A 297 17.25 -15.39 -23.20
N CYS A 298 18.04 -14.31 -23.08
CA CYS A 298 19.01 -13.90 -24.08
C CYS A 298 20.36 -14.56 -23.81
N GLU A 299 20.95 -15.14 -24.84
CA GLU A 299 22.32 -15.67 -24.81
C GLU A 299 23.31 -14.69 -25.45
N THR A 300 22.84 -13.94 -26.43
CA THR A 300 23.62 -12.95 -27.18
C THR A 300 22.94 -11.59 -27.22
N ALA A 301 23.68 -10.54 -27.58
CA ALA A 301 23.15 -9.20 -27.74
C ALA A 301 22.05 -9.10 -28.82
N ASP A 302 22.09 -9.97 -29.83
CA ASP A 302 21.09 -10.02 -30.92
C ASP A 302 19.69 -10.49 -30.42
N ASP A 303 19.66 -11.14 -29.27
CA ASP A 303 18.41 -11.59 -28.64
C ASP A 303 17.69 -10.47 -27.89
N ILE A 304 18.38 -9.38 -27.56
CA ILE A 304 17.81 -8.24 -26.85
C ILE A 304 16.75 -7.59 -27.74
N ARG A 305 15.62 -7.20 -27.16
CA ARG A 305 14.50 -6.58 -27.86
C ARG A 305 14.25 -5.17 -27.33
N LEU A 306 14.37 -4.19 -28.23
CA LEU A 306 14.04 -2.81 -27.94
C LEU A 306 12.54 -2.58 -28.16
N HIS A 307 11.92 -1.86 -27.24
CA HIS A 307 10.65 -1.22 -27.52
C HIS A 307 10.87 -0.12 -28.59
N TYR A 308 9.93 0.07 -29.50
CA TYR A 308 10.11 0.99 -30.64
C TYR A 308 10.39 2.45 -30.21
N PHE A 309 10.01 2.85 -28.98
CA PHE A 309 10.43 4.14 -28.42
C PHE A 309 11.95 4.25 -28.22
N ALA A 310 12.62 3.14 -27.94
CA ALA A 310 14.06 3.08 -27.72
C ALA A 310 14.86 2.87 -29.02
N ALA A 311 14.23 2.36 -30.06
CA ALA A 311 14.91 2.06 -31.32
C ALA A 311 15.22 3.33 -32.11
N LYS A 312 16.29 3.26 -32.89
CA LYS A 312 16.65 4.31 -33.84
C LYS A 312 15.74 4.27 -35.06
N GLU A 313 15.49 3.07 -35.57
CA GLU A 313 14.63 2.82 -36.74
C GLU A 313 13.62 1.70 -36.43
N TYR A 314 12.41 1.85 -36.96
CA TYR A 314 11.38 0.83 -36.92
C TYR A 314 10.43 0.97 -38.12
N THR A 315 9.82 -0.15 -38.52
CA THR A 315 8.80 -0.16 -39.58
C THR A 315 7.41 -0.32 -38.98
N LYS A 316 6.48 0.50 -39.48
CA LYS A 316 5.09 0.51 -39.07
C LYS A 316 4.21 0.12 -40.25
N ASP A 317 3.26 -0.77 -40.05
CA ASP A 317 2.24 -1.08 -41.02
C ASP A 317 1.31 0.12 -41.18
N TRP A 318 1.23 0.67 -42.39
CA TRP A 318 0.46 1.86 -42.67
C TRP A 318 -1.08 1.66 -42.54
N ARG A 319 -1.58 0.41 -42.73
CA ARG A 319 -2.99 0.07 -42.61
C ARG A 319 -3.42 -0.22 -41.19
N SER A 320 -2.70 -1.07 -40.50
CA SER A 320 -3.05 -1.52 -39.15
C SER A 320 -2.43 -0.64 -38.02
N GLY A 321 -1.43 0.20 -38.36
CA GLY A 321 -0.69 0.95 -37.38
C GLY A 321 0.26 0.10 -36.52
N GLN A 322 0.34 -1.21 -36.74
CA GLN A 322 1.16 -2.12 -35.96
C GLN A 322 2.65 -2.00 -36.30
N ILE A 323 3.51 -2.09 -35.27
CA ILE A 323 4.95 -2.15 -35.43
C ILE A 323 5.33 -3.53 -35.98
N ARG A 324 6.03 -3.58 -37.10
CA ARG A 324 6.45 -4.84 -37.76
C ARG A 324 7.86 -5.22 -37.40
N LYS A 325 8.82 -4.29 -37.52
CA LYS A 325 10.23 -4.55 -37.30
C LYS A 325 10.85 -3.39 -36.51
N VAL A 326 11.68 -3.73 -35.55
CA VAL A 326 12.42 -2.79 -34.73
C VAL A 326 13.90 -3.11 -34.89
N ASP A 327 14.73 -2.09 -35.12
CA ASP A 327 16.17 -2.24 -35.12
C ASP A 327 16.71 -2.33 -33.69
N ASN A 328 17.27 -3.47 -33.34
CA ASN A 328 17.80 -3.74 -32.00
C ASN A 328 19.33 -3.50 -31.91
N SER A 329 19.99 -3.11 -33.01
CA SER A 329 21.46 -3.03 -33.07
C SER A 329 22.03 -1.84 -32.27
N ILE A 330 21.27 -0.76 -32.12
CA ILE A 330 21.73 0.48 -31.49
C ILE A 330 20.85 0.78 -30.25
N GLY A 331 21.49 0.74 -29.07
CA GLY A 331 20.85 0.94 -27.77
C GLY A 331 21.09 2.31 -27.13
N ASP A 332 21.55 3.30 -27.88
CA ASP A 332 21.92 4.63 -27.40
C ASP A 332 20.79 5.40 -26.70
N LYS A 333 19.55 5.09 -27.06
CA LYS A 333 18.35 5.71 -26.48
C LYS A 333 17.77 4.93 -25.30
N VAL A 334 18.28 3.76 -24.98
CA VAL A 334 17.71 2.93 -23.89
C VAL A 334 17.91 3.64 -22.54
N GLU A 335 16.83 3.79 -21.81
CA GLU A 335 16.83 4.36 -20.45
C GLU A 335 16.77 3.26 -19.39
N ILE A 336 15.97 2.22 -19.63
CA ILE A 336 15.80 1.08 -18.72
C ILE A 336 15.94 -0.22 -19.52
N MET A 337 16.95 -1.00 -19.21
CA MET A 337 17.12 -2.37 -19.65
C MET A 337 16.51 -3.30 -18.60
N ILE A 338 15.52 -4.11 -18.95
CA ILE A 338 14.88 -5.06 -18.05
C ILE A 338 15.35 -6.45 -18.42
N THR A 339 15.99 -7.13 -17.49
CA THR A 339 16.68 -8.39 -17.74
C THR A 339 16.38 -9.44 -16.66
N ASP A 340 16.42 -10.70 -17.05
CA ASP A 340 16.48 -11.80 -16.11
C ASP A 340 17.92 -12.04 -15.62
N ILE A 341 18.08 -12.93 -14.63
CA ILE A 341 19.38 -13.25 -14.01
C ILE A 341 20.36 -13.81 -15.05
N ARG A 342 19.93 -14.65 -15.99
CA ARG A 342 20.81 -15.30 -17.00
C ARG A 342 21.28 -14.30 -18.03
N SER A 343 20.43 -13.41 -18.45
CA SER A 343 20.72 -12.44 -19.50
C SER A 343 21.42 -11.17 -18.99
N TYR A 344 21.73 -11.11 -17.68
CA TYR A 344 22.32 -9.92 -17.05
C TYR A 344 23.64 -9.48 -17.70
N LEU A 345 24.59 -10.40 -17.86
CA LEU A 345 25.90 -10.06 -18.44
C LEU A 345 25.79 -9.55 -19.88
N CYS A 346 24.93 -10.20 -20.67
CA CYS A 346 24.64 -9.77 -22.03
C CYS A 346 24.06 -8.34 -22.06
N SER A 347 23.07 -8.06 -21.17
CA SER A 347 22.45 -6.76 -21.01
C SER A 347 23.44 -5.68 -20.53
N MET A 348 24.31 -6.04 -19.60
CA MET A 348 25.34 -5.18 -19.03
C MET A 348 26.35 -4.73 -20.09
N TYR A 349 26.89 -5.67 -20.87
CA TYR A 349 27.83 -5.34 -21.95
C TYR A 349 27.15 -4.51 -23.05
N TYR A 350 25.89 -4.85 -23.40
CA TYR A 350 25.13 -4.06 -24.36
C TYR A 350 24.93 -2.63 -23.88
N MET A 351 24.50 -2.41 -22.63
CA MET A 351 24.33 -1.04 -22.09
C MET A 351 25.66 -0.30 -21.98
N ALA A 352 26.74 -0.97 -21.55
CA ALA A 352 28.06 -0.38 -21.41
C ALA A 352 28.71 0.01 -22.77
N GLN A 353 28.23 -0.58 -23.87
CA GLN A 353 28.67 -0.20 -25.22
C GLN A 353 28.18 1.20 -25.62
N PHE A 354 27.00 1.59 -25.16
CA PHE A 354 26.34 2.84 -25.55
C PHE A 354 26.36 3.92 -24.46
N HIS A 355 26.65 3.56 -23.23
CA HIS A 355 26.58 4.49 -22.09
C HIS A 355 27.79 4.34 -21.17
N PRO A 356 28.30 5.47 -20.61
CA PRO A 356 29.35 5.42 -19.58
C PRO A 356 28.92 4.57 -18.39
N LYS A 357 29.80 3.70 -17.90
CA LYS A 357 29.54 2.76 -16.81
C LYS A 357 29.11 3.47 -15.52
N GLU A 358 29.70 4.64 -15.27
CA GLU A 358 29.43 5.50 -14.12
C GLU A 358 28.01 6.04 -14.12
N ASN A 359 27.39 6.16 -15.30
CA ASN A 359 26.00 6.62 -15.46
C ASN A 359 24.99 5.47 -15.44
N ILE A 360 25.44 4.24 -15.32
CA ILE A 360 24.58 3.06 -15.27
C ILE A 360 24.41 2.64 -13.81
N ILE A 361 23.18 2.31 -13.42
CA ILE A 361 22.85 1.68 -12.14
C ILE A 361 22.31 0.29 -12.43
N THR A 362 22.93 -0.73 -11.88
CA THR A 362 22.35 -2.07 -11.81
C THR A 362 21.40 -2.13 -10.60
N TYR A 363 20.12 -2.23 -10.85
CA TYR A 363 19.09 -2.39 -9.83
C TYR A 363 18.64 -3.85 -9.81
N TRP A 364 19.06 -4.60 -8.80
CA TRP A 364 18.76 -6.01 -8.66
C TRP A 364 17.62 -6.22 -7.66
N ASP A 365 16.48 -6.65 -8.17
CA ASP A 365 15.29 -6.90 -7.36
C ASP A 365 15.27 -8.35 -6.86
N GLU A 366 15.11 -8.52 -5.55
CA GLU A 366 15.13 -9.79 -4.82
C GLU A 366 16.38 -10.65 -5.14
N PRO A 367 17.61 -10.15 -4.89
CA PRO A 367 18.84 -10.89 -5.17
C PRO A 367 19.00 -12.16 -4.32
N THR A 368 18.26 -12.27 -3.21
CA THR A 368 18.28 -13.39 -2.27
C THR A 368 17.34 -14.52 -2.68
N ILE A 369 16.58 -14.35 -3.76
CA ILE A 369 15.70 -15.43 -4.25
C ILE A 369 16.56 -16.64 -4.55
N THR A 370 16.12 -17.83 -4.14
CA THR A 370 16.84 -19.10 -4.20
C THR A 370 17.96 -19.32 -3.18
N MET A 371 18.33 -18.32 -2.38
CA MET A 371 19.41 -18.46 -1.37
C MET A 371 19.00 -19.34 -0.18
N ASP A 372 17.70 -19.60 0.00
CA ASP A 372 17.19 -20.52 1.02
C ASP A 372 17.42 -22.02 0.67
N TYR A 373 17.86 -22.29 -0.56
CA TYR A 373 18.18 -23.66 -1.01
C TYR A 373 19.67 -23.91 -0.87
N GLU A 374 20.07 -25.09 -0.35
CA GLU A 374 21.46 -25.51 -0.29
C GLU A 374 22.13 -25.55 -1.68
N SER A 375 21.37 -25.97 -2.69
CA SER A 375 21.81 -26.01 -4.08
C SER A 375 20.70 -25.61 -5.02
N HIS A 376 21.00 -24.64 -5.90
CA HIS A 376 20.08 -24.18 -6.93
C HIS A 376 20.85 -23.78 -8.20
N PRO A 377 20.36 -24.09 -9.42
CA PRO A 377 21.06 -23.76 -10.67
C PRO A 377 21.34 -22.26 -10.86
N CYS A 378 20.57 -21.39 -10.23
CA CYS A 378 20.81 -19.95 -10.29
C CYS A 378 22.02 -19.49 -9.46
N HIS A 379 22.52 -20.28 -8.50
CA HIS A 379 23.64 -19.88 -7.65
C HIS A 379 24.90 -19.63 -8.48
N GLU A 380 25.28 -20.53 -9.37
CA GLU A 380 26.44 -20.35 -10.25
C GLU A 380 26.28 -19.13 -11.15
N ILE A 381 25.07 -18.87 -11.65
CA ILE A 381 24.76 -17.73 -12.50
C ILE A 381 24.88 -16.44 -11.70
N ILE A 382 24.35 -16.39 -10.47
CA ILE A 382 24.46 -15.22 -9.59
C ILE A 382 25.91 -14.94 -9.24
N HIS A 383 26.71 -15.97 -8.89
CA HIS A 383 28.13 -15.84 -8.63
C HIS A 383 28.90 -15.33 -9.86
N ARG A 384 28.59 -15.86 -11.03
CA ARG A 384 29.20 -15.39 -12.29
C ARG A 384 28.83 -13.95 -12.56
N ASN A 385 27.55 -13.57 -12.44
CA ASN A 385 27.08 -12.20 -12.63
C ASN A 385 27.78 -11.22 -11.69
N TRP A 386 27.95 -11.61 -10.42
CA TRP A 386 28.67 -10.81 -9.44
C TRP A 386 30.15 -10.66 -9.81
N ARG A 387 30.81 -11.77 -10.13
CA ARG A 387 32.25 -11.78 -10.47
C ARG A 387 32.57 -10.96 -11.72
N GLU A 388 31.74 -11.08 -12.77
CA GLU A 388 31.98 -10.44 -14.05
C GLU A 388 31.36 -9.04 -14.17
N ASN A 389 30.66 -8.56 -13.12
CA ASN A 389 30.08 -7.22 -13.12
C ASN A 389 31.12 -6.11 -13.26
N ILE A 390 30.89 -5.21 -14.24
CA ILE A 390 31.73 -4.02 -14.50
C ILE A 390 31.06 -2.69 -14.18
N ILE A 391 29.80 -2.72 -13.68
CA ILE A 391 29.02 -1.51 -13.35
C ILE A 391 29.32 -1.12 -11.90
N PRO A 392 29.80 0.13 -11.67
CA PRO A 392 30.23 0.56 -10.34
C PRO A 392 29.08 0.96 -9.41
N ASN A 393 27.87 1.17 -9.94
CA ASN A 393 26.72 1.55 -9.14
C ASN A 393 25.72 0.41 -9.09
N MET A 394 25.50 -0.14 -7.90
CA MET A 394 24.63 -1.28 -7.69
C MET A 394 23.66 -1.05 -6.53
N VAL A 395 22.38 -1.34 -6.76
CA VAL A 395 21.31 -1.34 -5.76
C VAL A 395 20.81 -2.77 -5.63
N LEU A 396 20.97 -3.36 -4.45
CA LEU A 396 20.39 -4.65 -4.08
C LEU A 396 19.11 -4.39 -3.31
N SER A 397 17.96 -4.75 -3.87
CA SER A 397 16.62 -4.42 -3.35
C SER A 397 15.89 -5.67 -2.90
N SER A 398 15.56 -5.77 -1.61
CA SER A 398 14.70 -6.83 -1.08
C SER A 398 14.01 -6.38 0.22
N ALA A 399 13.04 -7.16 0.67
CA ALA A 399 12.48 -7.02 2.01
C ALA A 399 13.32 -7.73 3.09
N THR A 400 14.18 -8.67 2.68
CA THR A 400 14.86 -9.65 3.55
C THR A 400 16.37 -9.74 3.30
N LEU A 401 17.02 -8.64 2.87
CA LEU A 401 18.48 -8.65 2.72
C LEU A 401 19.15 -8.87 4.09
N PRO A 402 20.26 -9.62 4.11
CA PRO A 402 21.12 -9.72 5.27
C PRO A 402 21.64 -8.34 5.70
N LYS A 403 22.00 -8.23 6.98
CA LYS A 403 22.67 -7.01 7.49
C LYS A 403 24.07 -6.89 6.90
N MET A 404 24.58 -5.67 6.85
CA MET A 404 25.89 -5.39 6.30
C MET A 404 27.01 -6.19 7.02
N GLU A 405 26.84 -6.44 8.34
CA GLU A 405 27.76 -7.24 9.15
C GLU A 405 27.81 -8.72 8.73
N GLU A 406 26.72 -9.24 8.18
CA GLU A 406 26.58 -10.64 7.75
C GLU A 406 27.13 -10.89 6.33
N ILE A 407 27.37 -9.82 5.54
CA ILE A 407 27.82 -9.89 4.15
C ILE A 407 29.16 -9.15 3.93
N GLN A 408 30.03 -9.16 4.91
CA GLN A 408 31.33 -8.44 4.84
C GLN A 408 32.18 -8.89 3.66
N ASP A 409 32.17 -10.18 3.31
CA ASP A 409 32.92 -10.69 2.16
C ASP A 409 32.45 -10.06 0.83
N VAL A 410 31.11 -9.91 0.67
CA VAL A 410 30.52 -9.26 -0.49
C VAL A 410 30.91 -7.79 -0.57
N VAL A 411 30.92 -7.11 0.59
CA VAL A 411 31.32 -5.69 0.71
C VAL A 411 32.79 -5.51 0.39
N GLN A 412 33.67 -6.40 0.89
CA GLN A 412 35.12 -6.33 0.62
C GLN A 412 35.43 -6.62 -0.86
N ASP A 413 34.77 -7.62 -1.44
CA ASP A 413 34.93 -7.94 -2.86
C ASP A 413 34.48 -6.75 -3.74
N PHE A 414 33.37 -6.09 -3.42
CA PHE A 414 32.91 -4.92 -4.15
C PHE A 414 33.91 -3.75 -4.05
N ARG A 415 34.47 -3.49 -2.87
CA ARG A 415 35.53 -2.48 -2.67
C ARG A 415 36.83 -2.82 -3.39
N GLY A 416 37.14 -4.13 -3.46
CA GLY A 416 38.30 -4.61 -4.22
C GLY A 416 38.16 -4.37 -5.72
N LYS A 417 36.96 -4.52 -6.26
CA LYS A 417 36.65 -4.26 -7.68
C LYS A 417 36.56 -2.77 -8.02
N PHE A 418 35.99 -1.97 -7.12
CA PHE A 418 35.69 -0.57 -7.35
C PHE A 418 36.33 0.27 -6.26
N MET A 419 37.54 0.77 -6.54
CA MET A 419 38.30 1.58 -5.59
C MET A 419 37.52 2.83 -5.15
N GLY A 420 37.50 3.11 -3.85
CA GLY A 420 36.78 4.24 -3.28
C GLY A 420 35.26 4.04 -3.18
N ALA A 421 34.78 2.81 -3.32
CA ALA A 421 33.35 2.51 -3.26
C ALA A 421 32.72 2.85 -1.91
N GLU A 422 31.62 3.57 -1.95
CA GLU A 422 30.73 3.85 -0.82
C GLU A 422 29.72 2.73 -0.65
N ILE A 423 29.50 2.31 0.60
CA ILE A 423 28.48 1.27 0.92
C ILE A 423 27.38 1.94 1.73
N HIS A 424 26.17 1.87 1.27
CA HIS A 424 25.00 2.46 1.92
C HIS A 424 23.98 1.40 2.29
N THR A 425 23.39 1.52 3.47
CA THR A 425 22.23 0.72 3.88
C THR A 425 21.03 1.64 4.05
N ILE A 426 19.96 1.33 3.36
CA ILE A 426 18.66 1.98 3.48
C ILE A 426 17.71 0.94 4.04
N THR A 427 17.23 1.15 5.25
CA THR A 427 16.23 0.29 5.88
C THR A 427 14.96 1.07 6.12
N SER A 428 13.82 0.49 5.75
CA SER A 428 12.49 1.01 6.04
C SER A 428 11.62 -0.11 6.59
N HIS A 429 10.71 0.26 7.45
CA HIS A 429 9.67 -0.61 7.99
C HIS A 429 8.28 0.03 7.82
N ASP A 430 8.17 1.01 6.92
CA ASP A 430 6.90 1.66 6.56
C ASP A 430 5.81 0.63 6.25
N CYS A 431 4.66 0.78 6.89
CA CYS A 431 3.51 -0.10 6.70
C CYS A 431 2.22 0.73 6.73
N LYS A 432 1.47 0.73 5.64
CA LYS A 432 0.16 1.41 5.56
C LYS A 432 -1.00 0.50 5.94
N LYS A 433 -0.83 -0.82 5.79
CA LYS A 433 -1.78 -1.86 6.18
C LYS A 433 -1.05 -3.06 6.75
N SER A 434 -1.61 -3.66 7.78
CA SER A 434 -1.16 -4.95 8.28
C SER A 434 -1.52 -6.08 7.32
N ILE A 435 -0.68 -7.11 7.29
CA ILE A 435 -0.95 -8.38 6.62
C ILE A 435 -0.84 -9.46 7.70
N PRO A 436 -1.88 -9.65 8.53
CA PRO A 436 -1.79 -10.56 9.65
C PRO A 436 -1.56 -11.99 9.19
N ILE A 437 -0.73 -12.72 9.93
CA ILE A 437 -0.55 -14.15 9.76
C ILE A 437 -1.68 -14.84 10.54
N ILE A 438 -2.42 -15.69 9.86
CA ILE A 438 -3.53 -16.44 10.44
C ILE A 438 -3.17 -17.93 10.37
N ASN A 439 -3.27 -18.63 11.50
CA ASN A 439 -3.02 -20.05 11.59
C ASN A 439 -4.19 -20.89 11.00
N PRO A 440 -4.00 -22.22 10.80
CA PRO A 440 -5.05 -23.09 10.26
C PRO A 440 -6.34 -23.13 11.07
N ASP A 441 -6.27 -22.79 12.36
CA ASP A 441 -7.43 -22.75 13.26
C ASP A 441 -8.23 -21.45 13.16
N GLY A 442 -7.73 -20.45 12.42
CA GLY A 442 -8.39 -19.16 12.19
C GLY A 442 -8.01 -18.05 13.15
N PHE A 443 -6.97 -18.24 13.94
CA PHE A 443 -6.46 -17.24 14.86
C PHE A 443 -5.26 -16.47 14.28
N VAL A 444 -5.16 -15.21 14.63
CA VAL A 444 -3.97 -14.39 14.32
C VAL A 444 -2.80 -14.88 15.16
N GLU A 445 -1.60 -14.98 14.54
CA GLU A 445 -0.36 -15.29 15.23
C GLU A 445 0.43 -14.00 15.51
N MET A 446 0.78 -13.84 16.79
CA MET A 446 1.54 -12.72 17.33
C MET A 446 2.57 -13.23 18.36
N PRO A 447 3.67 -12.52 18.65
CA PRO A 447 4.65 -12.95 19.65
C PRO A 447 4.03 -13.36 20.98
N HIS A 448 3.04 -12.62 21.48
CA HIS A 448 2.37 -12.92 22.75
C HIS A 448 1.41 -14.11 22.69
N PHE A 449 1.12 -14.65 21.49
CA PHE A 449 0.34 -15.89 21.33
C PHE A 449 1.23 -17.12 21.13
N VAL A 450 2.41 -16.96 20.49
CA VAL A 450 3.25 -18.12 20.14
C VAL A 450 4.34 -18.41 21.17
N CYS A 451 4.74 -17.44 21.98
CA CYS A 451 5.85 -17.59 22.93
C CYS A 451 5.30 -18.00 24.32
N ASN A 452 5.23 -19.30 24.58
CA ASN A 452 4.71 -19.81 25.85
C ASN A 452 5.67 -19.65 27.05
N THR A 453 6.96 -19.47 26.80
CA THR A 453 8.00 -19.23 27.84
C THR A 453 8.63 -17.87 27.66
N TYR A 454 9.16 -17.30 28.72
CA TYR A 454 9.80 -15.99 28.70
C TYR A 454 11.06 -15.98 27.83
N ASP A 455 11.87 -17.06 27.84
CA ASP A 455 13.06 -17.18 27.00
C ASP A 455 12.71 -17.15 25.50
N LYS A 456 11.63 -17.85 25.11
CA LYS A 456 11.14 -17.79 23.72
C LYS A 456 10.65 -16.39 23.36
N LEU A 457 9.98 -15.70 24.29
CA LEU A 457 9.55 -14.33 24.08
C LEU A 457 10.75 -13.41 23.85
N THR A 458 11.77 -13.50 24.70
CA THR A 458 12.99 -12.68 24.62
C THR A 458 13.73 -12.93 23.30
N SER A 459 13.88 -14.19 22.90
CA SER A 459 14.49 -14.54 21.62
C SER A 459 13.70 -13.99 20.44
N CYS A 460 12.36 -14.16 20.45
CA CYS A 460 11.47 -13.62 19.43
C CYS A 460 11.54 -12.10 19.35
N MET A 461 11.56 -11.42 20.50
CA MET A 461 11.66 -9.95 20.59
C MET A 461 12.98 -9.42 20.05
N ASN A 462 14.11 -10.06 20.38
CA ASN A 462 15.40 -9.69 19.84
C ASN A 462 15.41 -9.80 18.30
N HIS A 463 14.82 -10.86 17.77
CA HIS A 463 14.66 -11.03 16.34
C HIS A 463 13.78 -9.94 15.73
N CYS A 464 12.59 -9.68 16.28
CA CYS A 464 11.67 -8.67 15.77
C CYS A 464 12.27 -7.25 15.83
N THR A 465 13.02 -6.93 16.86
CA THR A 465 13.71 -5.64 16.99
C THR A 465 14.84 -5.50 15.98
N SER A 466 15.52 -6.61 15.66
CA SER A 466 16.56 -6.64 14.64
C SER A 466 16.03 -6.52 13.21
N TYR A 467 14.81 -6.97 12.96
CA TYR A 467 14.19 -7.04 11.63
C TYR A 467 12.80 -6.39 11.65
N LEU A 468 12.75 -5.07 11.79
CA LEU A 468 11.51 -4.30 11.92
C LEU A 468 10.56 -4.42 10.71
N THR A 469 11.03 -4.92 9.57
CA THR A 469 10.16 -5.22 8.40
C THR A 469 9.07 -6.26 8.73
N ILE A 470 9.28 -7.08 9.76
CA ILE A 470 8.30 -8.07 10.24
C ILE A 470 7.06 -7.41 10.86
N LEU A 471 7.15 -6.15 11.31
CA LEU A 471 6.02 -5.39 11.89
C LEU A 471 4.82 -5.31 10.94
N ARG A 472 5.05 -5.47 9.64
CA ARG A 472 3.98 -5.55 8.65
C ARG A 472 3.00 -6.69 8.90
N TYR A 473 3.48 -7.80 9.45
CA TYR A 473 2.68 -9.00 9.71
C TYR A 473 1.99 -8.99 11.07
N PHE A 474 2.27 -7.98 11.90
CA PHE A 474 1.58 -7.81 13.18
C PHE A 474 0.19 -7.21 12.94
N ASP A 475 -0.84 -7.89 13.42
CA ASP A 475 -2.21 -7.40 13.39
C ASP A 475 -2.35 -6.16 14.28
N LEU A 476 -2.88 -5.06 13.73
CA LEU A 476 -2.99 -3.82 14.49
C LEU A 476 -4.05 -3.92 15.60
N TYR A 477 -5.11 -4.70 15.40
CA TYR A 477 -6.14 -4.90 16.41
C TYR A 477 -5.59 -5.66 17.62
N GLU A 478 -4.93 -6.79 17.40
CA GLU A 478 -4.33 -7.57 18.49
C GLU A 478 -3.15 -6.81 19.14
N THR A 479 -2.40 -6.05 18.36
CA THR A 479 -1.37 -5.14 18.90
C THR A 479 -1.98 -4.12 19.85
N ALA A 480 -3.07 -3.47 19.46
CA ALA A 480 -3.74 -2.47 20.27
C ALA A 480 -4.34 -3.07 21.55
N ARG A 481 -4.96 -4.24 21.46
CA ARG A 481 -5.50 -4.97 22.63
C ARG A 481 -4.43 -5.26 23.67
N PHE A 482 -3.29 -5.77 23.23
CA PHE A 482 -2.16 -6.04 24.11
C PHE A 482 -1.61 -4.77 24.77
N VAL A 483 -1.41 -3.72 23.98
CA VAL A 483 -0.91 -2.42 24.45
C VAL A 483 -1.85 -1.83 25.49
N VAL A 484 -3.15 -1.77 25.22
CA VAL A 484 -4.13 -1.20 26.15
C VAL A 484 -4.20 -2.00 27.43
N TYR A 485 -4.19 -3.34 27.34
CA TYR A 485 -4.20 -4.18 28.54
C TYR A 485 -3.02 -3.90 29.48
N LEU A 486 -1.81 -3.72 28.92
CA LEU A 486 -0.64 -3.39 29.74
C LEU A 486 -0.67 -1.95 30.27
N ILE A 487 -1.23 -0.99 29.53
CA ILE A 487 -1.44 0.38 30.04
C ILE A 487 -2.38 0.37 31.25
N GLU A 488 -3.45 -0.40 31.19
CA GLU A 488 -4.43 -0.55 32.28
C GLU A 488 -3.88 -1.38 33.46
N ASN A 489 -2.86 -2.21 33.20
CA ASN A 489 -2.25 -3.10 34.21
C ASN A 489 -0.72 -2.89 34.32
N PRO A 490 -0.22 -1.71 34.72
CA PRO A 490 1.20 -1.38 34.73
C PRO A 490 2.03 -2.26 35.68
N LYS A 491 1.41 -2.95 36.63
CA LYS A 491 2.05 -3.91 37.55
C LYS A 491 2.86 -5.01 36.86
N TYR A 492 2.54 -5.34 35.61
CA TYR A 492 3.22 -6.36 34.81
C TYR A 492 4.48 -5.85 34.15
N LEU A 493 4.73 -4.52 34.13
CA LEU A 493 5.89 -3.89 33.53
C LEU A 493 7.00 -3.67 34.57
N ARG A 494 8.27 -3.73 34.13
CA ARG A 494 9.45 -3.52 34.98
C ARG A 494 9.64 -2.06 35.39
N ASP A 495 9.20 -1.13 34.55
CA ASP A 495 9.48 0.29 34.73
C ASP A 495 8.28 1.16 34.25
N GLU A 496 7.97 2.20 35.04
CA GLU A 496 6.93 3.18 34.72
C GLU A 496 7.30 4.10 33.54
N ARG A 497 8.59 4.15 33.15
CA ARG A 497 9.08 4.94 32.01
C ARG A 497 8.45 4.55 30.67
N TYR A 498 7.80 3.38 30.63
CA TYR A 498 7.10 2.89 29.44
C TYR A 498 5.63 3.26 29.39
N HIS A 499 5.23 4.23 30.22
CA HIS A 499 3.85 4.73 30.17
C HIS A 499 3.54 5.40 28.82
N VAL A 500 2.32 5.22 28.35
CA VAL A 500 1.84 5.69 27.05
C VAL A 500 2.11 7.17 26.77
N SER A 501 2.01 8.03 27.78
CA SER A 501 2.21 9.49 27.66
C SER A 501 3.63 9.89 27.24
N PHE A 502 4.63 9.04 27.44
CA PHE A 502 6.00 9.31 26.99
C PHE A 502 6.21 8.99 25.51
N TYR A 503 5.39 8.11 24.95
CA TYR A 503 5.50 7.68 23.55
C TYR A 503 4.54 8.40 22.62
N PHE A 504 3.36 8.74 23.12
CA PHE A 504 2.30 9.37 22.35
C PHE A 504 1.97 10.72 23.00
N THR A 505 2.75 11.74 22.66
CA THR A 505 2.59 13.09 23.20
C THR A 505 1.46 13.86 22.54
N ASN A 506 1.11 13.49 21.30
CA ASN A 506 0.04 14.13 20.54
C ASN A 506 -0.58 13.13 19.54
N LEU A 507 -1.66 13.56 18.88
CA LEU A 507 -2.39 12.70 17.96
C LEU A 507 -1.60 12.31 16.70
N ASN A 508 -0.59 13.10 16.28
CA ASN A 508 0.28 12.73 15.16
C ASN A 508 1.12 11.48 15.47
N ASP A 509 1.35 11.21 16.75
CA ASP A 509 2.10 10.03 17.20
C ASP A 509 1.28 8.75 17.08
N VAL A 510 -0.06 8.84 17.00
CA VAL A 510 -0.94 7.68 16.87
C VAL A 510 -0.90 7.17 15.43
N THR A 511 0.19 6.51 15.09
CA THR A 511 0.42 5.87 13.78
C THR A 511 0.58 4.37 13.95
N MET A 512 0.28 3.61 12.90
CA MET A 512 0.45 2.14 12.91
C MET A 512 1.87 1.72 13.28
N GLU A 513 2.86 2.39 12.70
CA GLU A 513 4.27 2.12 12.94
C GLU A 513 4.62 2.32 14.41
N LYS A 514 4.28 3.48 14.98
CA LYS A 514 4.62 3.84 16.36
C LYS A 514 3.90 2.94 17.38
N ILE A 515 2.63 2.55 17.10
CA ILE A 515 1.89 1.61 17.95
C ILE A 515 2.56 0.23 17.95
N LYS A 516 2.98 -0.28 16.78
CA LYS A 516 3.66 -1.58 16.69
C LYS A 516 5.05 -1.56 17.31
N GLN A 517 5.79 -0.48 17.17
CA GLN A 517 7.08 -0.31 17.87
C GLN A 517 6.89 -0.25 19.38
N TYR A 518 5.90 0.49 19.86
CA TYR A 518 5.55 0.56 21.26
C TYR A 518 5.14 -0.81 21.83
N TYR A 519 4.39 -1.58 21.07
CA TYR A 519 4.08 -2.97 21.42
C TYR A 519 5.34 -3.82 21.63
N LEU A 520 6.33 -3.73 20.74
CA LEU A 520 7.60 -4.42 20.91
C LEU A 520 8.34 -3.99 22.19
N GLN A 521 8.34 -2.68 22.45
CA GLN A 521 8.97 -2.14 23.68
C GLN A 521 8.26 -2.64 24.94
N LEU A 522 6.92 -2.62 24.96
CA LEU A 522 6.18 -3.15 26.09
C LEU A 522 6.48 -4.64 26.34
N LEU A 523 6.51 -5.46 25.28
CA LEU A 523 6.86 -6.87 25.39
C LEU A 523 8.24 -7.12 25.98
N SER A 524 9.25 -6.32 25.58
CA SER A 524 10.62 -6.44 26.10
C SER A 524 10.74 -6.04 27.57
N HIS A 525 9.76 -5.30 28.12
CA HIS A 525 9.76 -4.80 29.49
C HIS A 525 8.73 -5.48 30.41
N VAL A 526 8.07 -6.52 29.93
CA VAL A 526 7.24 -7.39 30.80
C VAL A 526 8.14 -8.07 31.83
N LYS A 527 7.66 -8.21 33.07
CA LYS A 527 8.31 -8.98 34.10
C LYS A 527 8.26 -10.47 33.79
N GLU A 528 9.37 -11.15 33.95
CA GLU A 528 9.49 -12.59 33.71
C GLU A 528 8.45 -13.40 34.49
N GLU A 529 8.32 -13.10 35.80
CA GLU A 529 7.37 -13.78 36.68
C GLU A 529 5.90 -13.59 36.23
N SER A 530 5.60 -12.49 35.54
CA SER A 530 4.26 -12.14 35.08
C SER A 530 3.90 -12.77 33.75
N TRP A 531 4.90 -13.24 32.99
CA TRP A 531 4.67 -13.75 31.64
C TRP A 531 3.70 -14.94 31.57
N PRO A 532 3.81 -15.98 32.43
CA PRO A 532 2.87 -17.11 32.38
C PRO A 532 1.41 -16.68 32.55
N VAL A 533 1.14 -15.71 33.44
CA VAL A 533 -0.20 -15.20 33.69
C VAL A 533 -0.73 -14.42 32.48
N LEU A 534 0.11 -13.56 31.91
CA LEU A 534 -0.22 -12.80 30.70
C LEU A 534 -0.49 -13.72 29.50
N TYR A 535 0.39 -14.69 29.28
CA TYR A 535 0.24 -15.66 28.20
C TYR A 535 -1.08 -16.42 28.31
N GLN A 536 -1.38 -16.96 29.49
CA GLN A 536 -2.64 -17.68 29.73
C GLN A 536 -3.87 -16.78 29.52
N TYR A 537 -3.82 -15.55 30.00
CA TYR A 537 -4.88 -14.57 29.80
C TYR A 537 -5.16 -14.33 28.30
N PHE A 538 -4.11 -14.01 27.52
CA PHE A 538 -4.29 -13.74 26.10
C PHE A 538 -4.69 -14.97 25.30
N GLN A 539 -4.23 -16.18 25.69
CA GLN A 539 -4.71 -17.43 25.07
C GLN A 539 -6.21 -17.64 25.26
N GLN A 540 -6.74 -17.33 26.43
CA GLN A 540 -8.18 -17.45 26.72
C GLN A 540 -9.01 -16.38 26.00
N GLN A 541 -8.42 -15.23 25.70
CA GLN A 541 -9.08 -14.10 25.05
C GLN A 541 -8.86 -14.07 23.53
N ARG A 542 -8.27 -15.11 22.93
CA ARG A 542 -8.09 -15.17 21.47
C ARG A 542 -9.43 -15.11 20.75
N GLU A 543 -9.50 -14.27 19.76
CA GLU A 543 -10.67 -14.14 18.88
C GLU A 543 -10.39 -14.76 17.53
N TYR A 544 -11.37 -15.47 16.97
CA TYR A 544 -11.27 -15.98 15.61
C TYR A 544 -11.27 -14.83 14.60
N ARG A 545 -10.26 -14.78 13.78
CA ARG A 545 -10.26 -13.90 12.60
C ARG A 545 -11.09 -14.52 11.48
N ILE A 546 -11.03 -15.85 11.36
CA ILE A 546 -11.83 -16.66 10.44
C ILE A 546 -12.50 -17.75 11.26
N HIS A 547 -13.82 -17.75 11.31
CA HIS A 547 -14.56 -18.68 12.18
C HIS A 547 -14.64 -20.09 11.56
N PRO A 548 -14.23 -21.18 12.26
CA PRO A 548 -14.21 -22.53 11.71
C PRO A 548 -15.60 -23.14 11.46
N ASN A 549 -16.65 -22.62 12.10
CA ASN A 549 -18.02 -23.19 12.07
C ASN A 549 -18.93 -22.60 10.98
N MET A 550 -18.39 -21.97 9.96
CA MET A 550 -19.20 -21.45 8.84
C MET A 550 -19.82 -22.52 7.94
N LYS A 551 -19.75 -23.80 8.32
CA LYS A 551 -20.27 -24.93 7.54
C LYS A 551 -21.79 -25.05 7.50
N THR A 552 -22.54 -24.44 8.40
CA THR A 552 -23.95 -24.79 8.63
C THR A 552 -24.96 -23.74 8.21
N GLN A 553 -24.51 -22.55 7.82
CA GLN A 553 -25.44 -21.53 7.32
C GLN A 553 -24.89 -20.95 6.00
N GLY A 554 -25.52 -21.32 4.91
CA GLY A 554 -25.15 -20.91 3.54
C GLY A 554 -25.30 -19.42 3.24
N THR A 555 -25.18 -18.58 4.25
CA THR A 555 -25.13 -17.13 4.14
C THR A 555 -24.27 -16.60 5.27
N LEU A 556 -23.10 -16.10 4.92
CA LEU A 556 -22.38 -15.16 5.75
C LEU A 556 -23.30 -13.94 5.94
N THR A 557 -24.02 -13.92 7.05
CA THR A 557 -24.72 -12.70 7.43
C THR A 557 -23.68 -11.63 7.71
N LYS A 558 -23.96 -10.40 7.30
CA LYS A 558 -23.16 -9.19 7.52
C LYS A 558 -22.65 -8.96 8.96
N GLY A 559 -22.94 -9.87 9.88
CA GLY A 559 -22.58 -9.82 11.29
C GLY A 559 -21.25 -10.48 11.67
N LEU A 560 -20.53 -11.09 10.70
CA LEU A 560 -19.24 -11.75 10.95
C LEU A 560 -18.03 -11.00 10.41
N SER A 561 -18.23 -9.87 9.75
CA SER A 561 -17.21 -8.85 9.70
C SER A 561 -16.96 -8.40 11.15
N LEU A 562 -15.75 -8.05 11.50
CA LEU A 562 -15.33 -7.49 12.80
C LEU A 562 -16.18 -6.29 13.31
N ASP A 563 -17.30 -6.06 12.71
CA ASP A 563 -18.31 -5.05 12.98
C ASP A 563 -19.31 -5.42 14.05
N THR A 564 -19.05 -6.39 14.93
CA THR A 564 -19.96 -6.59 16.06
C THR A 564 -20.04 -5.36 16.98
N SER A 565 -19.12 -4.40 16.87
CA SER A 565 -19.22 -3.11 17.57
C SER A 565 -19.64 -1.94 16.67
N LEU A 566 -19.61 -2.09 15.34
CA LEU A 566 -20.06 -1.09 14.37
C LEU A 566 -21.40 -1.45 13.69
N SER A 567 -21.91 -2.67 13.90
CA SER A 567 -23.17 -3.15 13.30
C SER A 567 -24.44 -2.46 13.82
N THR A 568 -24.32 -1.57 14.81
CA THR A 568 -25.38 -0.63 15.18
C THR A 568 -25.48 0.60 14.30
N PHE A 569 -24.72 0.65 13.19
CA PHE A 569 -24.89 1.65 12.13
C PHE A 569 -26.06 1.27 11.20
N ASN A 570 -27.23 0.99 11.76
CA ASN A 570 -28.48 1.04 11.02
C ASN A 570 -28.90 2.52 10.84
N GLY A 571 -28.34 3.14 9.84
CA GLY A 571 -28.82 4.40 9.32
C GLY A 571 -28.85 4.26 7.81
N ASN A 572 -30.05 4.19 7.27
CA ASN A 572 -30.34 4.11 5.85
C ASN A 572 -29.44 5.00 5.00
N THR A 573 -29.05 4.44 3.82
CA THR A 573 -28.50 5.10 2.66
C THR A 573 -27.01 5.46 2.68
N ALA A 574 -26.18 4.49 2.28
CA ALA A 574 -25.06 4.81 1.39
C ALA A 574 -24.98 3.74 0.30
N PRO A 575 -24.96 4.10 -0.97
CA PRO A 575 -24.80 3.12 -2.04
C PRO A 575 -23.40 2.54 -1.98
N HIS A 576 -23.31 1.21 -1.88
CA HIS A 576 -22.08 0.48 -2.09
C HIS A 576 -21.58 0.73 -3.50
N VAL A 577 -20.55 1.55 -3.63
CA VAL A 577 -19.77 1.62 -4.86
C VAL A 577 -18.84 0.41 -4.86
N ASN A 578 -19.24 -0.62 -5.60
CA ASN A 578 -18.36 -1.75 -5.94
C ASN A 578 -17.23 -1.25 -6.85
N ILE A 579 -16.02 -1.11 -6.31
CA ILE A 579 -14.85 -0.59 -7.03
C ILE A 579 -14.19 -1.66 -7.93
N PHE A 580 -14.68 -2.88 -7.99
CA PHE A 580 -14.17 -3.92 -8.89
C PHE A 580 -15.29 -4.73 -9.53
N GLN A 581 -15.95 -4.13 -10.52
CA GLN A 581 -16.55 -4.88 -11.62
C GLN A 581 -16.08 -4.25 -12.93
N SER A 582 -15.12 -4.90 -13.57
CA SER A 582 -14.92 -4.74 -15.00
C SER A 582 -16.20 -5.25 -15.69
N VAL A 583 -17.05 -4.33 -16.08
CA VAL A 583 -18.23 -4.65 -16.92
C VAL A 583 -17.72 -4.86 -18.34
N PRO A 584 -17.92 -6.03 -18.96
CA PRO A 584 -17.72 -6.14 -20.39
C PRO A 584 -18.76 -5.26 -21.08
N MET A 585 -18.34 -4.36 -21.92
CA MET A 585 -19.24 -3.61 -22.81
C MET A 585 -20.03 -4.62 -23.66
N GLY A 586 -21.36 -4.62 -23.53
CA GLY A 586 -22.19 -5.24 -24.53
C GLY A 586 -23.36 -6.13 -24.12
N SER A 587 -23.81 -6.11 -22.86
CA SER A 587 -25.06 -6.86 -22.57
C SER A 587 -26.22 -5.92 -22.20
N SER A 588 -27.34 -6.10 -22.88
CA SER A 588 -28.56 -5.33 -22.65
C SER A 588 -29.22 -5.68 -21.29
N PRO A 589 -30.01 -4.76 -20.69
CA PRO A 589 -30.65 -4.96 -19.39
C PRO A 589 -31.58 -6.17 -19.23
N LYS A 590 -31.98 -6.80 -20.35
CA LYS A 590 -32.89 -7.94 -20.35
C LYS A 590 -32.25 -9.28 -19.94
N ASP A 591 -30.95 -9.45 -20.18
CA ASP A 591 -30.28 -10.73 -19.88
C ASP A 591 -29.96 -10.89 -18.36
N THR A 592 -29.87 -9.80 -17.62
CA THR A 592 -29.59 -9.84 -16.18
C THR A 592 -30.81 -10.29 -15.36
N GLN A 593 -32.03 -10.02 -15.84
CA GLN A 593 -33.25 -10.47 -15.15
C GLN A 593 -33.53 -11.96 -15.37
N LEU A 594 -33.22 -12.50 -16.54
CA LEU A 594 -33.44 -13.93 -16.85
C LEU A 594 -32.51 -14.84 -16.05
N ARG A 595 -31.27 -14.41 -15.77
CA ARG A 595 -30.34 -15.15 -14.92
C ARG A 595 -30.76 -15.17 -13.44
N LYS A 596 -31.33 -14.08 -12.92
CA LYS A 596 -31.87 -14.04 -11.56
C LYS A 596 -33.10 -14.95 -11.37
N MET A 597 -33.96 -15.05 -12.36
CA MET A 597 -35.14 -15.93 -12.28
C MET A 597 -34.78 -17.42 -12.36
N LYS A 598 -33.74 -17.81 -13.12
CA LYS A 598 -33.30 -19.23 -13.16
C LYS A 598 -32.65 -19.70 -11.86
N SER A 599 -32.04 -18.83 -11.08
CA SER A 599 -31.45 -19.20 -9.78
C SER A 599 -32.50 -19.35 -8.65
N MET A 600 -33.67 -18.73 -8.79
CA MET A 600 -34.76 -18.85 -7.81
C MET A 600 -35.68 -20.06 -8.01
N GLN A 601 -35.70 -20.68 -9.20
CA GLN A 601 -36.55 -21.85 -9.49
C GLN A 601 -35.93 -23.20 -9.09
N GLN A 602 -34.68 -23.25 -8.62
CA GLN A 602 -34.04 -24.50 -8.19
C GLN A 602 -34.09 -24.75 -6.66
N LEU A 603 -34.87 -23.99 -5.92
CA LEU A 603 -35.04 -24.14 -4.46
C LEU A 603 -36.32 -24.91 -4.05
N GLY A 604 -36.70 -25.92 -4.80
CA GLY A 604 -37.91 -26.66 -4.49
C GLY A 604 -37.93 -28.10 -4.98
N THR A 605 -36.95 -28.93 -4.60
CA THR A 605 -37.15 -30.40 -4.62
C THR A 605 -36.23 -31.02 -3.55
N SER A 606 -36.88 -31.59 -2.56
CA SER A 606 -36.31 -32.48 -1.55
C SER A 606 -35.52 -33.62 -2.20
N ARG A 607 -34.24 -33.72 -1.94
CA ARG A 607 -33.41 -34.91 -2.26
C ARG A 607 -33.06 -35.66 -0.98
N PRO A 608 -32.93 -37.00 -1.06
CA PRO A 608 -32.70 -37.87 0.09
C PRO A 608 -31.31 -37.64 0.67
N GLN A 609 -31.18 -37.79 1.98
CA GLN A 609 -29.94 -37.77 2.74
C GLN A 609 -28.94 -38.79 2.15
N GLU A 610 -27.98 -38.33 1.38
CA GLU A 610 -26.75 -39.09 1.17
C GLU A 610 -25.88 -39.02 2.41
N LYS A 611 -25.52 -40.20 2.90
CA LYS A 611 -24.66 -40.41 4.05
C LYS A 611 -23.33 -39.67 3.85
N ALA A 612 -23.07 -38.76 4.74
CA ALA A 612 -21.83 -38.02 4.80
C ALA A 612 -20.64 -38.99 4.91
N ASN A 613 -19.74 -38.90 3.96
CA ASN A 613 -18.45 -39.59 4.00
C ASN A 613 -17.64 -39.15 5.23
N PRO A 614 -17.11 -40.07 6.04
CA PRO A 614 -16.42 -39.74 7.28
C PRO A 614 -14.98 -39.23 7.17
N ILE A 615 -14.56 -38.75 6.01
CA ILE A 615 -13.14 -38.47 5.72
C ILE A 615 -12.69 -37.03 6.02
N LEU A 616 -13.54 -36.16 6.53
CA LEU A 616 -13.17 -34.76 6.83
C LEU A 616 -13.30 -34.40 8.31
N LYS A 617 -12.56 -35.16 9.17
CA LYS A 617 -12.21 -34.69 10.53
C LYS A 617 -10.81 -34.03 10.50
N ASN A 618 -10.56 -33.11 9.60
CA ASN A 618 -9.46 -32.18 9.74
C ASN A 618 -10.04 -30.82 10.09
N ASN A 619 -9.61 -30.26 11.20
CA ASN A 619 -9.93 -28.92 11.69
C ASN A 619 -9.35 -27.84 10.74
N GLY A 620 -9.76 -27.86 9.47
CA GLY A 620 -9.30 -26.89 8.47
C GLY A 620 -10.32 -25.74 8.36
N ILE A 621 -9.83 -24.56 8.08
CA ILE A 621 -10.66 -23.40 7.74
C ILE A 621 -11.32 -23.68 6.39
N TYR A 622 -12.64 -23.58 6.35
CA TYR A 622 -13.41 -23.74 5.13
C TYR A 622 -13.84 -22.37 4.62
N VAL A 623 -13.24 -21.97 3.50
CA VAL A 623 -13.51 -20.71 2.83
C VAL A 623 -14.13 -21.00 1.48
N SER A 624 -15.28 -20.42 1.17
CA SER A 624 -15.80 -20.46 -0.20
C SER A 624 -15.18 -19.30 -1.00
N THR A 625 -14.87 -19.52 -2.26
CA THR A 625 -14.38 -18.45 -3.15
C THR A 625 -15.40 -17.31 -3.31
N LYS A 626 -16.69 -17.63 -3.14
CA LYS A 626 -17.79 -16.66 -3.19
C LYS A 626 -17.76 -15.68 -2.02
N ASP A 627 -17.27 -16.13 -0.87
CA ASP A 627 -17.24 -15.36 0.38
C ASP A 627 -15.82 -14.96 0.80
N ALA A 628 -14.81 -15.31 -0.01
CA ALA A 628 -13.41 -15.04 0.32
C ALA A 628 -13.12 -13.56 0.57
N TYR A 629 -13.81 -12.66 -0.11
CA TYR A 629 -13.67 -11.21 0.09
C TYR A 629 -14.33 -10.69 1.37
N THR A 630 -15.21 -11.48 2.00
CA THR A 630 -15.92 -11.10 3.24
C THR A 630 -15.22 -11.63 4.48
N LEU A 631 -14.31 -12.59 4.35
CA LEU A 631 -13.61 -13.24 5.46
C LEU A 631 -12.47 -12.39 6.02
N THR A 632 -11.91 -11.52 5.19
CA THR A 632 -10.83 -10.62 5.55
C THR A 632 -11.09 -9.23 4.97
N ASP A 633 -10.45 -8.21 5.52
CA ASP A 633 -10.59 -6.83 5.05
C ASP A 633 -9.93 -6.58 3.69
N GLY A 634 -9.64 -7.63 2.91
CA GLY A 634 -9.01 -7.52 1.60
C GLY A 634 -8.53 -8.85 1.03
N PRO A 635 -7.73 -8.83 -0.04
CA PRO A 635 -7.19 -10.02 -0.66
C PRO A 635 -6.40 -10.88 0.35
N THR A 636 -6.64 -12.18 0.35
CA THR A 636 -6.00 -13.14 1.26
C THR A 636 -5.10 -14.08 0.48
N ILE A 637 -3.88 -14.30 0.96
CA ILE A 637 -2.94 -15.26 0.42
C ILE A 637 -2.90 -16.47 1.36
N TYR A 638 -3.16 -17.66 0.83
CA TYR A 638 -3.08 -18.92 1.56
C TYR A 638 -1.72 -19.55 1.32
N ILE A 639 -1.03 -19.90 2.40
CA ILE A 639 0.27 -20.58 2.35
C ILE A 639 0.09 -21.99 2.94
N ALA A 640 0.46 -23.02 2.20
CA ALA A 640 0.45 -24.39 2.66
C ALA A 640 1.56 -25.20 2.00
N ASN A 641 1.93 -26.31 2.64
CA ASN A 641 2.91 -27.26 2.11
C ASN A 641 2.42 -27.97 0.84
N ASP A 642 1.10 -28.10 0.69
CA ASP A 642 0.47 -28.74 -0.47
C ASP A 642 -0.51 -27.76 -1.14
N VAL A 643 0.01 -27.01 -2.10
CA VAL A 643 -0.73 -25.99 -2.86
C VAL A 643 -1.82 -26.63 -3.73
N GLU A 644 -1.59 -27.83 -4.26
CA GLU A 644 -2.56 -28.55 -5.09
C GLU A 644 -3.80 -28.91 -4.29
N LYS A 645 -3.62 -29.30 -3.03
CA LYS A 645 -4.71 -29.63 -2.11
C LYS A 645 -5.59 -28.42 -1.81
N ILE A 646 -4.99 -27.25 -1.62
CA ILE A 646 -5.72 -25.99 -1.49
C ILE A 646 -6.46 -25.65 -2.79
N GLY A 647 -5.78 -25.75 -3.94
CA GLY A 647 -6.39 -25.48 -5.24
C GLY A 647 -7.60 -26.38 -5.51
N ARG A 648 -7.49 -27.67 -5.27
CA ARG A 648 -8.59 -28.64 -5.39
C ARG A 648 -9.73 -28.30 -4.43
N PHE A 649 -9.41 -27.94 -3.19
CA PHE A 649 -10.40 -27.52 -2.21
C PHE A 649 -11.17 -26.25 -2.68
N CYS A 650 -10.45 -25.21 -3.13
CA CYS A 650 -11.07 -23.99 -3.63
C CYS A 650 -11.98 -24.26 -4.85
N ILE A 651 -11.56 -25.10 -5.78
CA ILE A 651 -12.34 -25.49 -6.96
C ILE A 651 -13.61 -26.24 -6.54
N GLN A 652 -13.50 -27.20 -5.62
CA GLN A 652 -14.66 -27.96 -5.12
C GLN A 652 -15.68 -27.07 -4.38
N GLN A 653 -15.20 -26.09 -3.61
CA GLN A 653 -16.07 -25.18 -2.87
C GLN A 653 -16.70 -24.10 -3.77
N ALA A 654 -16.02 -23.69 -4.83
CA ALA A 654 -16.54 -22.72 -5.79
C ALA A 654 -17.75 -23.24 -6.58
N ALA A 655 -18.04 -24.57 -6.50
CA ALA A 655 -19.11 -25.19 -7.29
C ALA A 655 -19.08 -24.73 -8.77
N ILE A 656 -17.87 -24.63 -9.31
CA ILE A 656 -17.68 -24.33 -10.74
C ILE A 656 -18.12 -25.57 -11.50
N PRO A 657 -19.14 -25.47 -12.39
CA PRO A 657 -19.63 -26.61 -13.13
C PRO A 657 -18.57 -27.19 -14.08
#